data_e260b593bd7bf0fa1a51cf9a07f30bf6
#
_entry.id   e260b593bd7bf0fa1a51cf9a07f30bf6
#
_cell.length_a   1.000
_cell.length_b   1.000
_cell.length_c   1.000
_cell.angle_alpha   90.00
_cell.angle_beta   90.00
_cell.angle_gamma   90.00
#
_symmetry.space_group_name_H-M   'P 1'
#
loop_
_entity.id
_entity.type
_entity.pdbx_description
1 polymer ?
#
loop_
_entity_poly.entity_id
_entity_poly.type
_entity_poly.pdbx_seq_one_letter_code
_entity_poly.pdbx_strand_id
1 'polypeptide(L)'
;MSNNNSSNNSNRGGKNGKNGGFRGVLTLIVWALVLTVAFQYFNAYNNNAANKSTSHEIKYSDMISMIEKDQVKEVLFKDSTIYVTPVDGYVFTEEVTSGSKTETKTYTQSKDSGLTLYTVYLSNADLLPLLEEHNVAYTGFYKAEMSPFLMIMIQYILPTIFIVGAFMLVMRLMSKSGGGGFGGIGSVGKANAKVYMEKSTGVTFKDVAGQDEAKESLEEIIDFLHNPGKYTAIGAKLPKGALLVGSPGTGKTLLAKAVAGEAGVPFFSISGSDFVEMFVGVGASRVRDLFKEAAKVAPCIIFIDEIDTIGKSRDGSRFGGNDEREQTLNQLLAELDGFDPSKGVIVLGATNRPEVLDKALLRPGRFDRRITVDRPNLAGRLATLQVHTRNIRLAEDVNLEKIAQATAGCVGADLANLVNEAALRAVRKGRRAVNQDDLLVSFELVIAGSEKKGTVITEAEKRIIAYHEVGHALVAAKQKNAQPVSKITIVPHTQGALGYTLHLPEEEKFLMSREDILTEIRTLLAGRSSEEVVCNTMTSGAANDIERATEMARNLVARFGMCDEFDMMALGSVQSQYLDGGYSMTCAQETYAAADRETIKILRQCHEEAKQILRENRELLDKIAAYLLKKETITGQEMMAIIEGRDPETVDNYGASKNSQPAFRPSVPETIEAPARHINIVSEPIPMPNYDEKPEDKDPEGTPAEGKPTEHADGDPE
;
A
#
# COMPACT_ATOMS: atom_id res chain seq x y z
N MET A 1 -10.60 -16.32 -56.07
CA MET A 1 -12.06 -16.65 -56.09
C MET A 1 -12.64 -16.00 -54.86
N SER A 2 -13.17 -14.78 -55.00
CA SER A 2 -14.56 -14.52 -55.28
C SER A 2 -15.42 -14.83 -54.09
N ASN A 3 -16.07 -14.01 -53.44
CA ASN A 3 -16.90 -12.84 -53.60
C ASN A 3 -17.71 -12.65 -52.33
N ASN A 4 -17.77 -11.44 -51.82
CA ASN A 4 -19.00 -10.58 -51.86
C ASN A 4 -20.11 -10.98 -50.87
N ASN A 5 -20.62 -10.19 -50.11
CA ASN A 5 -21.39 -8.95 -50.13
C ASN A 5 -22.13 -8.81 -48.80
N SER A 6 -22.10 -7.75 -48.24
CA SER A 6 -22.94 -6.53 -48.28
C SER A 6 -24.04 -6.49 -47.21
N SER A 7 -24.01 -5.42 -46.56
CA SER A 7 -25.06 -4.42 -46.31
C SER A 7 -25.97 -4.59 -45.12
N ASN A 8 -26.01 -3.59 -44.40
CA ASN A 8 -27.02 -2.56 -44.10
C ASN A 8 -27.40 -2.45 -42.61
N ASN A 9 -27.03 -1.34 -42.07
CA ASN A 9 -27.89 -0.19 -41.75
C ASN A 9 -28.86 -0.33 -40.58
N SER A 10 -28.62 0.41 -39.53
CA SER A 10 -29.50 1.47 -39.02
C SER A 10 -29.09 1.94 -37.61
N ASN A 11 -28.52 3.10 -37.53
CA ASN A 11 -29.04 4.32 -36.93
C ASN A 11 -29.89 4.21 -35.64
N ARG A 12 -29.29 4.77 -34.52
CA ARG A 12 -29.91 5.63 -33.49
C ARG A 12 -28.99 5.62 -32.27
N GLY A 13 -28.26 6.70 -31.96
CA GLY A 13 -28.85 7.85 -31.28
C GLY A 13 -28.68 7.67 -29.76
N GLY A 14 -27.50 7.99 -29.20
CA GLY A 14 -27.27 8.00 -27.79
C GLY A 14 -26.42 9.22 -27.39
N LYS A 15 -27.02 10.16 -26.71
CA LYS A 15 -26.52 11.43 -26.23
C LYS A 15 -25.26 11.27 -25.36
N ASN A 16 -24.14 11.78 -25.82
CA ASN A 16 -22.95 12.03 -24.99
C ASN A 16 -23.09 13.41 -24.36
N GLY A 17 -23.30 13.43 -23.07
CA GLY A 17 -23.29 14.60 -22.21
C GLY A 17 -21.90 14.87 -21.64
N LYS A 18 -21.45 16.12 -21.83
CA LYS A 18 -20.57 16.89 -20.94
C LYS A 18 -19.12 16.44 -20.73
N ASN A 19 -18.32 16.53 -21.80
CA ASN A 19 -16.86 16.70 -21.65
C ASN A 19 -16.30 17.79 -22.60
N GLY A 20 -17.11 18.80 -22.96
CA GLY A 20 -16.74 19.85 -23.90
C GLY A 20 -15.78 20.91 -23.36
N GLY A 21 -15.78 21.19 -22.05
CA GLY A 21 -15.00 22.28 -21.46
C GLY A 21 -13.50 22.01 -21.39
N PHE A 22 -13.11 20.83 -20.97
CA PHE A 22 -11.71 20.47 -20.80
C PHE A 22 -10.97 20.28 -22.15
N ARG A 23 -11.66 19.75 -23.17
CA ARG A 23 -11.11 19.65 -24.52
C ARG A 23 -10.87 21.02 -25.16
N GLY A 24 -11.74 22.02 -24.93
CA GLY A 24 -11.55 23.38 -25.45
C GLY A 24 -10.33 24.09 -24.88
N VAL A 25 -10.08 23.97 -23.56
CA VAL A 25 -8.91 24.55 -22.90
C VAL A 25 -7.63 23.84 -23.35
N LEU A 26 -7.64 22.52 -23.44
CA LEU A 26 -6.49 21.75 -23.94
C LEU A 26 -6.17 22.12 -25.40
N THR A 27 -7.19 22.30 -26.23
CA THR A 27 -7.03 22.72 -27.64
C THR A 27 -6.42 24.12 -27.74
N LEU A 28 -6.83 25.07 -26.89
CA LEU A 28 -6.25 26.42 -26.87
C LEU A 28 -4.79 26.44 -26.38
N ILE A 29 -4.45 25.64 -25.38
CA ILE A 29 -3.06 25.46 -24.92
C ILE A 29 -2.20 24.85 -26.04
N VAL A 30 -2.71 23.84 -26.72
CA VAL A 30 -2.02 23.21 -27.85
C VAL A 30 -1.80 24.21 -29.00
N TRP A 31 -2.83 25.02 -29.36
CA TRP A 31 -2.69 26.04 -30.39
C TRP A 31 -1.74 27.19 -29.99
N ALA A 32 -1.74 27.60 -28.71
CA ALA A 32 -0.76 28.59 -28.20
C ALA A 32 0.67 28.04 -28.29
N LEU A 33 0.87 26.77 -27.95
CA LEU A 33 2.16 26.10 -28.05
C LEU A 33 2.60 25.91 -29.51
N VAL A 34 1.69 25.55 -30.39
CA VAL A 34 1.94 25.42 -31.86
C VAL A 34 2.29 26.79 -32.45
N LEU A 35 1.60 27.87 -32.09
CA LEU A 35 1.91 29.23 -32.55
C LEU A 35 3.26 29.73 -32.02
N THR A 36 3.62 29.41 -30.78
CA THR A 36 4.94 29.77 -30.22
C THR A 36 6.06 29.02 -30.92
N VAL A 37 5.88 27.75 -31.17
CA VAL A 37 6.83 26.92 -31.93
C VAL A 37 6.91 27.36 -33.39
N ALA A 38 5.79 27.69 -34.03
CA ALA A 38 5.76 28.19 -35.40
C ALA A 38 6.44 29.57 -35.50
N PHE A 39 6.27 30.44 -34.52
CA PHE A 39 6.94 31.72 -34.46
C PHE A 39 8.46 31.61 -34.23
N GLN A 40 8.88 30.68 -33.37
CA GLN A 40 10.29 30.36 -33.17
C GLN A 40 10.89 29.76 -34.45
N TYR A 41 10.17 28.88 -35.10
CA TYR A 41 10.61 28.27 -36.36
C TYR A 41 10.69 29.32 -37.49
N PHE A 42 9.72 30.24 -37.59
CA PHE A 42 9.73 31.35 -38.54
C PHE A 42 10.90 32.30 -38.32
N ASN A 43 11.20 32.63 -37.04
CA ASN A 43 12.38 33.46 -36.71
C ASN A 43 13.68 32.72 -37.00
N ALA A 44 13.77 31.45 -36.71
CA ALA A 44 14.93 30.62 -37.06
C ALA A 44 15.11 30.47 -38.59
N TYR A 45 14.00 30.34 -39.32
CA TYR A 45 13.97 30.25 -40.77
C TYR A 45 14.43 31.58 -41.44
N ASN A 46 13.96 32.72 -40.98
CA ASN A 46 14.37 34.03 -41.47
C ASN A 46 15.84 34.36 -41.16
N ASN A 47 16.34 33.94 -39.98
CA ASN A 47 17.76 34.06 -39.64
C ASN A 47 18.66 33.13 -40.48
N ASN A 48 18.17 31.98 -40.90
CA ASN A 48 18.92 31.03 -41.75
C ASN A 48 18.83 31.38 -43.24
N ALA A 49 17.79 32.13 -43.68
CA ALA A 49 17.68 32.56 -45.09
C ALA A 49 18.63 33.71 -45.45
N ALA A 50 19.14 34.44 -44.45
CA ALA A 50 20.08 35.53 -44.64
C ALA A 50 21.54 35.12 -44.78
N ASN A 51 21.89 33.84 -44.55
CA ASN A 51 23.25 33.32 -44.58
C ASN A 51 23.43 32.20 -45.59
N LYS A 52 23.38 32.49 -46.87
CA LYS A 52 23.89 31.64 -47.93
C LYS A 52 25.35 31.95 -48.36
N SER A 53 26.08 32.81 -47.60
CA SER A 53 27.52 32.95 -47.73
C SER A 53 28.22 31.90 -46.86
N THR A 54 29.08 31.10 -47.44
CA THR A 54 29.91 30.14 -46.69
C THR A 54 30.97 30.97 -45.95
N SER A 55 30.78 31.17 -44.65
CA SER A 55 31.73 31.93 -43.82
C SER A 55 32.53 31.00 -42.94
N HIS A 56 33.86 31.07 -42.98
CA HIS A 56 34.80 30.25 -42.24
C HIS A 56 35.65 31.08 -41.29
N GLU A 57 35.97 30.55 -40.14
CA GLU A 57 36.83 31.21 -39.17
C GLU A 57 38.30 31.07 -39.54
N ILE A 58 39.06 32.20 -39.47
CA ILE A 58 40.49 32.22 -39.63
C ILE A 58 41.17 32.91 -38.44
N LYS A 59 42.46 32.60 -38.22
CA LYS A 59 43.21 33.30 -37.19
C LYS A 59 43.50 34.72 -37.65
N TYR A 60 43.59 35.64 -36.70
CA TYR A 60 43.92 37.06 -36.96
C TYR A 60 45.28 37.22 -37.69
N SER A 61 46.27 36.39 -37.31
CA SER A 61 47.60 36.33 -38.00
C SER A 61 47.49 35.94 -39.47
N ASP A 62 46.55 35.01 -39.77
CA ASP A 62 46.39 34.55 -41.14
C ASP A 62 45.73 35.65 -42.00
N MET A 63 44.79 36.40 -41.43
CA MET A 63 44.20 37.59 -42.06
C MET A 63 45.28 38.61 -42.39
N ILE A 64 46.18 38.94 -41.47
CA ILE A 64 47.28 39.89 -41.70
C ILE A 64 48.16 39.37 -42.85
N SER A 65 48.54 38.10 -42.81
CA SER A 65 49.37 37.48 -43.90
C SER A 65 48.65 37.46 -45.25
N MET A 66 47.30 37.41 -45.27
CA MET A 66 46.52 37.51 -46.50
C MET A 66 46.51 38.95 -47.03
N ILE A 67 46.47 39.96 -46.17
CA ILE A 67 46.55 41.37 -46.57
C ILE A 67 47.94 41.69 -47.17
N GLU A 68 49.02 41.28 -46.48
CA GLU A 68 50.41 41.45 -46.94
C GLU A 68 50.71 40.76 -48.30
N LYS A 69 49.94 39.75 -48.65
CA LYS A 69 50.06 39.02 -49.93
C LYS A 69 49.08 39.48 -51.01
N ASP A 70 48.38 40.59 -50.80
CA ASP A 70 47.38 41.13 -51.72
C ASP A 70 46.25 40.17 -52.04
N GLN A 71 45.90 39.28 -51.10
CA GLN A 71 44.89 38.21 -51.29
C GLN A 71 43.49 38.63 -50.75
N VAL A 72 43.34 39.85 -50.23
CA VAL A 72 42.11 40.39 -49.68
C VAL A 72 41.54 41.46 -50.60
N LYS A 73 40.24 41.31 -50.91
CA LYS A 73 39.50 42.27 -51.75
C LYS A 73 38.80 43.34 -50.93
N GLU A 74 38.13 42.90 -49.88
CA GLU A 74 37.33 43.79 -49.05
C GLU A 74 37.29 43.28 -47.59
N VAL A 75 37.29 44.25 -46.66
CA VAL A 75 37.16 43.99 -45.23
C VAL A 75 35.96 44.74 -44.67
N LEU A 76 35.05 44.00 -43.99
CA LEU A 76 33.87 44.56 -43.32
C LEU A 76 34.04 44.41 -41.82
N PHE A 77 34.06 45.57 -41.12
CA PHE A 77 34.03 45.63 -39.66
C PHE A 77 32.58 45.61 -39.15
N LYS A 78 32.19 44.56 -38.44
CA LYS A 78 30.85 44.41 -37.90
C LYS A 78 30.93 43.96 -36.45
N ASP A 79 30.47 44.80 -35.54
CA ASP A 79 30.53 44.59 -34.11
C ASP A 79 31.98 44.25 -33.64
N SER A 80 32.22 43.11 -33.04
CA SER A 80 33.56 42.64 -32.62
C SER A 80 34.21 41.65 -33.62
N THR A 81 33.74 41.60 -34.86
CA THR A 81 34.16 40.60 -35.88
C THR A 81 34.57 41.32 -37.16
N ILE A 82 35.67 40.89 -37.73
CA ILE A 82 36.15 41.35 -39.03
C ILE A 82 35.77 40.25 -40.06
N TYR A 83 35.04 40.65 -41.06
CA TYR A 83 34.74 39.79 -42.22
C TYR A 83 35.65 40.17 -43.36
N VAL A 84 36.30 39.14 -43.95
CA VAL A 84 37.28 39.32 -45.02
C VAL A 84 36.77 38.60 -46.27
N THR A 85 36.67 39.34 -47.35
CA THR A 85 36.34 38.80 -48.66
C THR A 85 37.63 38.62 -49.44
N PRO A 86 38.08 37.40 -49.76
CA PRO A 86 39.29 37.18 -50.55
C PRO A 86 39.11 37.59 -52.01
N VAL A 87 40.25 37.78 -52.72
CA VAL A 87 40.26 38.02 -54.19
C VAL A 87 39.77 36.80 -54.96
N ASP A 88 39.22 37.01 -56.17
CA ASP A 88 38.73 35.95 -57.01
C ASP A 88 39.88 34.96 -57.35
N GLY A 89 39.63 33.65 -57.18
CA GLY A 89 40.60 32.59 -57.36
C GLY A 89 41.36 32.17 -56.09
N TYR A 90 41.10 32.79 -54.93
CA TYR A 90 41.68 32.39 -53.65
C TYR A 90 41.11 31.02 -53.21
N VAL A 91 42.00 30.12 -52.74
CA VAL A 91 41.65 28.78 -52.31
C VAL A 91 41.84 28.66 -50.80
N PHE A 92 40.75 28.46 -50.09
CA PHE A 92 40.72 28.20 -48.63
C PHE A 92 40.55 26.70 -48.38
N THR A 93 41.36 26.14 -47.48
CA THR A 93 41.36 24.74 -47.15
C THR A 93 41.17 24.57 -45.67
N GLU A 94 40.15 23.83 -45.28
CA GLU A 94 39.79 23.57 -43.87
C GLU A 94 39.78 22.06 -43.62
N GLU A 95 40.39 21.67 -42.52
CA GLU A 95 40.29 20.29 -42.01
C GLU A 95 39.10 20.13 -41.11
N VAL A 96 38.08 19.42 -41.57
CA VAL A 96 36.87 19.16 -40.78
C VAL A 96 36.95 17.74 -40.21
N THR A 97 37.07 17.67 -38.88
CA THR A 97 37.08 16.37 -38.16
C THR A 97 35.64 16.04 -37.75
N SER A 98 35.08 15.00 -38.38
CA SER A 98 33.78 14.44 -38.01
C SER A 98 33.97 13.00 -37.51
N GLY A 99 33.93 12.85 -36.17
CA GLY A 99 34.25 11.56 -35.53
C GLY A 99 35.73 11.16 -35.69
N SER A 100 36.02 9.96 -36.14
CA SER A 100 37.40 9.46 -36.32
C SER A 100 37.98 9.64 -37.73
N LYS A 101 37.35 10.41 -38.60
CA LYS A 101 37.83 10.73 -39.94
C LYS A 101 38.04 12.23 -40.09
N THR A 102 39.24 12.64 -40.50
CA THR A 102 39.57 14.00 -40.90
C THR A 102 39.44 14.11 -42.41
N GLU A 103 38.54 14.97 -42.89
CA GLU A 103 38.37 15.26 -44.32
C GLU A 103 38.79 16.70 -44.59
N THR A 104 39.63 16.89 -45.61
CA THR A 104 40.08 18.21 -46.05
C THR A 104 39.08 18.77 -47.04
N LYS A 105 38.39 19.87 -46.70
CA LYS A 105 37.48 20.59 -47.60
C LYS A 105 38.17 21.83 -48.19
N THR A 106 38.08 21.99 -49.50
CA THR A 106 38.65 23.08 -50.21
C THR A 106 37.55 24.00 -50.78
N TYR A 107 37.64 25.27 -50.51
CA TYR A 107 36.70 26.31 -50.99
C TYR A 107 37.44 27.28 -51.86
N THR A 108 36.90 27.58 -53.04
CA THR A 108 37.52 28.55 -53.96
C THR A 108 36.62 29.77 -54.11
N GLN A 109 37.19 30.95 -53.95
CA GLN A 109 36.47 32.21 -54.16
C GLN A 109 36.21 32.45 -55.64
N SER A 110 34.95 32.64 -56.02
CA SER A 110 34.53 33.06 -57.35
C SER A 110 33.45 34.15 -57.26
N LYS A 111 33.13 34.82 -58.34
CA LYS A 111 32.07 35.86 -58.36
C LYS A 111 30.72 35.32 -57.90
N ASP A 112 30.48 34.02 -57.97
CA ASP A 112 29.21 33.38 -57.61
C ASP A 112 29.25 32.57 -56.30
N SER A 113 30.46 32.32 -55.71
CA SER A 113 30.61 31.43 -54.54
C SER A 113 30.47 32.14 -53.19
N GLY A 114 30.66 33.46 -53.12
CA GLY A 114 30.44 34.28 -51.90
C GLY A 114 31.24 33.78 -50.68
N LEU A 115 32.47 33.30 -50.83
CA LEU A 115 33.31 32.88 -49.71
C LEU A 115 33.68 34.10 -48.84
N THR A 116 33.33 34.05 -47.57
CA THR A 116 33.63 35.07 -46.57
C THR A 116 34.40 34.44 -45.43
N LEU A 117 35.58 34.94 -45.12
CA LEU A 117 36.35 34.55 -43.93
C LEU A 117 36.10 35.51 -42.81
N TYR A 118 36.11 35.06 -41.56
CA TYR A 118 35.94 35.96 -40.44
C TYR A 118 36.91 35.66 -39.29
N THR A 119 37.27 36.75 -38.59
CA THR A 119 38.10 36.66 -37.40
C THR A 119 37.64 37.66 -36.34
N VAL A 120 38.12 37.52 -35.13
CA VAL A 120 37.81 38.42 -34.04
C VAL A 120 38.60 39.71 -34.19
N TYR A 121 37.93 40.88 -33.98
CA TYR A 121 38.60 42.16 -33.98
C TYR A 121 39.55 42.27 -32.77
N LEU A 122 40.85 42.41 -33.05
CA LEU A 122 41.85 42.78 -32.05
C LEU A 122 42.22 44.26 -32.27
N SER A 123 42.20 45.05 -31.17
CA SER A 123 42.54 46.48 -31.22
C SER A 123 44.03 46.59 -31.56
N ASN A 124 44.34 46.69 -32.85
CA ASN A 124 45.67 46.93 -33.34
C ASN A 124 45.66 48.26 -34.11
N ALA A 125 46.52 49.21 -33.71
CA ALA A 125 46.62 50.55 -34.33
C ALA A 125 47.18 50.46 -35.77
N ASP A 126 47.89 49.39 -36.15
CA ASP A 126 48.54 49.27 -37.43
C ASP A 126 47.64 48.60 -38.49
N LEU A 127 46.48 48.13 -38.17
CA LEU A 127 45.61 47.43 -39.13
C LEU A 127 45.06 48.36 -40.22
N LEU A 128 44.62 49.54 -39.87
CA LEU A 128 44.07 50.51 -40.83
C LEU A 128 45.19 51.02 -41.82
N PRO A 129 46.39 51.42 -41.33
CA PRO A 129 47.50 51.71 -42.21
C PRO A 129 47.89 50.60 -43.18
N LEU A 130 47.86 49.34 -42.69
CA LEU A 130 48.16 48.17 -43.50
C LEU A 130 47.11 47.94 -44.61
N LEU A 131 45.81 48.15 -44.29
CA LEU A 131 44.75 48.06 -45.29
C LEU A 131 44.87 49.15 -46.39
N GLU A 132 45.30 50.36 -45.98
CA GLU A 132 45.55 51.50 -46.92
C GLU A 132 46.77 51.24 -47.81
N GLU A 133 47.87 50.71 -47.25
CA GLU A 133 49.08 50.36 -47.95
C GLU A 133 48.84 49.35 -49.07
N HIS A 134 47.97 48.34 -48.78
CA HIS A 134 47.64 47.30 -49.75
C HIS A 134 46.36 47.57 -50.56
N ASN A 135 45.85 48.85 -50.55
CA ASN A 135 44.62 49.24 -51.27
C ASN A 135 43.40 48.35 -51.08
N VAL A 136 43.23 47.79 -49.89
CA VAL A 136 42.07 46.94 -49.54
C VAL A 136 40.87 47.82 -49.17
N ALA A 137 39.77 47.62 -49.83
CA ALA A 137 38.54 48.34 -49.49
C ALA A 137 38.02 47.89 -48.11
N TYR A 138 37.73 48.84 -47.22
CA TYR A 138 37.16 48.53 -45.92
C TYR A 138 35.95 49.40 -45.61
N THR A 139 34.97 48.74 -44.96
CA THR A 139 33.70 49.38 -44.53
C THR A 139 33.34 48.98 -43.13
N GLY A 140 32.67 49.86 -42.40
CA GLY A 140 32.10 49.58 -41.11
C GLY A 140 30.56 49.45 -41.20
N PHE A 141 30.01 48.40 -40.61
CA PHE A 141 28.56 48.22 -40.59
C PHE A 141 28.00 48.91 -39.35
N TYR A 142 27.20 49.96 -39.53
CA TYR A 142 26.46 50.59 -38.46
C TYR A 142 25.08 49.98 -38.33
N LYS A 143 24.85 49.23 -37.26
CA LYS A 143 23.51 48.75 -36.87
C LYS A 143 22.84 49.84 -36.05
N ALA A 144 21.79 50.44 -36.58
CA ALA A 144 20.96 51.35 -35.79
C ALA A 144 20.38 50.58 -34.61
N GLU A 145 20.87 50.81 -33.41
CA GLU A 145 20.33 50.22 -32.21
C GLU A 145 18.92 50.72 -31.98
N MET A 146 17.95 49.83 -31.95
CA MET A 146 16.60 50.17 -31.49
C MET A 146 16.70 50.58 -30.03
N SER A 147 16.00 51.65 -29.65
CA SER A 147 15.96 52.11 -28.29
C SER A 147 15.73 50.92 -27.32
N PRO A 148 16.55 50.81 -26.24
CA PRO A 148 16.38 49.71 -25.26
C PRO A 148 14.95 49.62 -24.69
N PHE A 149 14.27 50.76 -24.60
CA PHE A 149 12.87 50.84 -24.21
C PHE A 149 11.94 50.16 -25.22
N LEU A 150 12.19 50.33 -26.53
CA LEU A 150 11.36 49.68 -27.57
C LEU A 150 11.59 48.16 -27.61
N MET A 151 12.82 47.73 -27.34
CA MET A 151 13.14 46.29 -27.21
C MET A 151 12.41 45.65 -26.04
N ILE A 152 12.41 46.28 -24.86
CA ILE A 152 11.70 45.81 -23.66
C ILE A 152 10.19 45.79 -23.93
N MET A 153 9.64 46.81 -24.59
CA MET A 153 8.24 46.88 -24.96
C MET A 153 7.80 45.72 -25.84
N ILE A 154 8.58 45.40 -26.88
CA ILE A 154 8.23 44.36 -27.84
C ILE A 154 8.50 42.96 -27.25
N GLN A 155 9.58 42.80 -26.50
CA GLN A 155 10.02 41.48 -26.04
C GLN A 155 9.32 41.01 -24.74
N TYR A 156 8.94 41.92 -23.87
CA TYR A 156 8.36 41.58 -22.56
C TYR A 156 6.96 42.14 -22.34
N ILE A 157 6.71 43.39 -22.64
CA ILE A 157 5.44 44.06 -22.29
C ILE A 157 4.31 43.62 -23.23
N LEU A 158 4.54 43.58 -24.53
CA LEU A 158 3.53 43.25 -25.52
C LEU A 158 3.04 41.76 -25.36
N PRO A 159 3.92 40.75 -25.20
CA PRO A 159 3.50 39.38 -24.93
C PRO A 159 2.78 39.25 -23.59
N THR A 160 3.20 39.98 -22.56
CA THR A 160 2.57 39.95 -21.24
C THR A 160 1.14 40.50 -21.30
N ILE A 161 0.94 41.65 -22.00
CA ILE A 161 -0.41 42.24 -22.23
C ILE A 161 -1.27 41.25 -23.01
N PHE A 162 -0.70 40.57 -24.02
CA PHE A 162 -1.45 39.57 -24.82
C PHE A 162 -1.85 38.37 -23.97
N ILE A 163 -0.95 37.84 -23.12
CA ILE A 163 -1.25 36.71 -22.23
C ILE A 163 -2.32 37.12 -21.20
N VAL A 164 -2.19 38.32 -20.58
CA VAL A 164 -3.20 38.79 -19.61
C VAL A 164 -4.55 39.06 -20.30
N GLY A 165 -4.54 39.63 -21.49
CA GLY A 165 -5.77 39.82 -22.30
C GLY A 165 -6.43 38.51 -22.70
N ALA A 166 -5.65 37.52 -23.16
CA ALA A 166 -6.12 36.20 -23.47
C ALA A 166 -6.68 35.46 -22.23
N PHE A 167 -5.99 35.60 -21.09
CA PHE A 167 -6.45 35.06 -19.80
C PHE A 167 -7.76 35.71 -19.36
N MET A 168 -7.91 37.05 -19.45
CA MET A 168 -9.15 37.73 -19.15
C MET A 168 -10.28 37.37 -20.13
N LEU A 169 -9.97 37.14 -21.41
CA LEU A 169 -10.95 36.69 -22.41
C LEU A 169 -11.45 35.28 -22.10
N VAL A 170 -10.53 34.36 -21.76
CA VAL A 170 -10.86 33.00 -21.33
C VAL A 170 -11.71 33.03 -20.07
N MET A 171 -11.36 33.85 -19.08
CA MET A 171 -12.13 34.07 -17.86
C MET A 171 -13.55 34.59 -18.16
N ARG A 172 -13.66 35.52 -19.11
CA ARG A 172 -14.95 36.11 -19.51
C ARG A 172 -15.81 35.12 -20.30
N LEU A 173 -15.21 34.26 -21.11
CA LEU A 173 -15.90 33.19 -21.83
C LEU A 173 -16.36 32.08 -20.89
N MET A 174 -15.54 31.74 -19.87
CA MET A 174 -15.91 30.78 -18.84
C MET A 174 -17.00 31.32 -17.90
N SER A 175 -17.07 32.62 -17.65
CA SER A 175 -18.12 33.22 -16.83
C SER A 175 -19.47 33.35 -17.57
N LYS A 176 -19.48 33.35 -18.91
CA LYS A 176 -20.73 33.39 -19.73
C LYS A 176 -21.32 32.01 -19.98
N SER A 177 -20.59 30.94 -19.77
CA SER A 177 -21.09 29.55 -19.94
C SER A 177 -21.58 28.99 -18.61
N GLY A 178 -22.64 29.55 -18.07
CA GLY A 178 -23.51 28.96 -17.04
C GLY A 178 -22.83 28.62 -15.72
N GLY A 179 -22.87 29.50 -14.73
CA GLY A 179 -23.01 29.17 -13.33
C GLY A 179 -21.84 28.43 -12.66
N GLY A 180 -20.67 29.06 -12.58
CA GLY A 180 -19.57 28.50 -11.80
C GLY A 180 -18.45 29.52 -11.65
N GLY A 181 -18.69 30.53 -10.82
CA GLY A 181 -17.70 31.54 -10.50
C GLY A 181 -16.45 30.95 -9.88
N PHE A 182 -15.37 31.70 -9.91
CA PHE A 182 -14.04 31.50 -9.32
C PHE A 182 -14.02 31.07 -7.84
N GLY A 183 -15.13 30.48 -7.36
CA GLY A 183 -15.26 29.74 -6.11
C GLY A 183 -14.57 28.37 -6.09
N GLY A 184 -14.02 27.91 -7.22
CA GLY A 184 -13.36 26.60 -7.32
C GLY A 184 -12.02 26.50 -6.61
N ILE A 185 -11.32 27.59 -6.35
CA ILE A 185 -10.12 27.57 -5.52
C ILE A 185 -10.47 27.53 -4.02
N GLY A 186 -11.65 28.05 -3.64
CA GLY A 186 -12.18 27.91 -2.28
C GLY A 186 -12.90 26.58 -2.03
N SER A 187 -13.22 25.79 -3.07
CA SER A 187 -13.84 24.46 -2.93
C SER A 187 -12.85 23.29 -2.98
N VAL A 188 -11.59 23.53 -3.25
CA VAL A 188 -10.52 22.53 -3.10
C VAL A 188 -10.38 22.12 -1.62
N GLY A 189 -10.80 22.96 -0.66
CA GLY A 189 -10.92 22.63 0.75
C GLY A 189 -12.25 21.97 1.16
N LYS A 190 -13.26 21.92 0.30
CA LYS A 190 -14.45 21.07 0.49
C LYS A 190 -14.25 19.77 -0.28
N ALA A 191 -13.27 19.00 0.13
CA ALA A 191 -13.26 17.59 -0.20
C ALA A 191 -14.55 17.02 0.40
N ASN A 192 -15.52 16.64 -0.46
CA ASN A 192 -16.59 15.76 -0.05
C ASN A 192 -15.92 14.47 0.41
N ALA A 193 -15.49 14.43 1.66
CA ALA A 193 -15.13 13.19 2.31
C ALA A 193 -16.37 12.30 2.12
N LYS A 194 -16.22 11.18 1.45
CA LYS A 194 -17.23 10.13 1.48
C LYS A 194 -17.22 9.60 2.91
N VAL A 195 -17.89 10.33 3.81
CA VAL A 195 -18.18 9.85 5.15
C VAL A 195 -19.18 8.74 4.95
N TYR A 196 -18.72 7.50 5.08
CA TYR A 196 -19.59 6.34 5.01
C TYR A 196 -20.40 6.28 6.31
N MET A 197 -21.58 6.87 6.28
CA MET A 197 -22.56 6.75 7.36
C MET A 197 -23.47 5.55 7.07
N GLU A 198 -23.35 4.51 7.87
CA GLU A 198 -24.29 3.39 7.93
C GLU A 198 -25.34 3.70 8.99
N LYS A 199 -26.61 3.85 8.60
CA LYS A 199 -27.70 4.10 9.57
C LYS A 199 -27.96 2.91 10.48
N SER A 200 -27.67 1.70 10.02
CA SER A 200 -27.72 0.45 10.77
C SER A 200 -26.67 -0.48 10.15
N THR A 201 -25.81 -1.05 10.96
CA THR A 201 -24.76 -1.97 10.51
C THR A 201 -25.29 -3.38 10.21
N GLY A 202 -26.45 -3.75 10.76
CA GLY A 202 -27.00 -5.11 10.66
C GLY A 202 -26.15 -6.20 11.33
N VAL A 203 -25.06 -5.82 12.02
CA VAL A 203 -24.13 -6.72 12.71
C VAL A 203 -24.32 -6.51 14.22
N THR A 204 -24.39 -7.59 14.97
CA THR A 204 -24.56 -7.58 16.44
C THR A 204 -23.47 -8.41 17.12
N PHE A 205 -23.41 -8.42 18.44
CA PHE A 205 -22.47 -9.28 19.20
C PHE A 205 -22.68 -10.79 18.95
N LYS A 206 -23.82 -11.20 18.41
CA LYS A 206 -24.08 -12.58 17.98
C LYS A 206 -23.25 -13.00 16.76
N ASP A 207 -22.79 -12.03 15.98
CA ASP A 207 -22.00 -12.25 14.78
C ASP A 207 -20.48 -12.16 15.08
N VAL A 208 -20.13 -11.73 16.29
CA VAL A 208 -18.75 -11.72 16.82
C VAL A 208 -18.59 -12.90 17.77
N ALA A 209 -17.75 -13.84 17.41
CA ALA A 209 -17.47 -15.00 18.24
C ALA A 209 -16.18 -14.82 19.04
N GLY A 210 -16.15 -15.34 20.25
CA GLY A 210 -15.06 -15.09 21.20
C GLY A 210 -14.99 -13.62 21.62
N GLN A 211 -13.82 -13.16 22.09
CA GLN A 211 -13.57 -11.76 22.50
C GLN A 211 -14.50 -11.32 23.66
N ASP A 212 -14.76 -12.21 24.60
CA ASP A 212 -15.81 -11.97 25.63
C ASP A 212 -15.42 -10.82 26.55
N GLU A 213 -14.14 -10.68 26.92
CA GLU A 213 -13.60 -9.55 27.70
C GLU A 213 -13.71 -8.22 26.96
N ALA A 214 -13.46 -8.25 25.63
CA ALA A 214 -13.62 -7.06 24.80
C ALA A 214 -15.09 -6.66 24.65
N LYS A 215 -16.01 -7.63 24.53
CA LYS A 215 -17.45 -7.38 24.48
C LYS A 215 -17.95 -6.80 25.79
N GLU A 216 -17.59 -7.37 26.95
CA GLU A 216 -17.96 -6.87 28.27
C GLU A 216 -17.54 -5.40 28.44
N SER A 217 -16.30 -5.07 28.06
CA SER A 217 -15.80 -3.69 28.09
C SER A 217 -16.59 -2.75 27.18
N LEU A 218 -17.12 -3.27 26.06
CA LEU A 218 -17.90 -2.48 25.09
C LEU A 218 -19.38 -2.40 25.46
N GLU A 219 -19.93 -3.37 26.19
CA GLU A 219 -21.29 -3.33 26.73
C GLU A 219 -21.50 -2.14 27.69
N GLU A 220 -20.49 -1.76 28.48
CA GLU A 220 -20.54 -0.56 29.28
C GLU A 220 -20.70 0.71 28.41
N ILE A 221 -20.03 0.73 27.21
CA ILE A 221 -20.16 1.85 26.29
C ILE A 221 -21.56 1.90 25.67
N ILE A 222 -22.15 0.73 25.39
CA ILE A 222 -23.53 0.63 24.89
C ILE A 222 -24.54 1.07 25.93
N ASP A 223 -24.43 0.57 27.20
CA ASP A 223 -25.31 1.00 28.30
C ASP A 223 -25.22 2.51 28.51
N PHE A 224 -24.02 3.06 28.40
CA PHE A 224 -23.83 4.50 28.47
C PHE A 224 -24.53 5.26 27.31
N LEU A 225 -24.49 4.79 26.07
CA LEU A 225 -25.22 5.43 24.96
C LEU A 225 -26.73 5.44 25.17
N HIS A 226 -27.26 4.39 25.82
CA HIS A 226 -28.69 4.27 26.13
C HIS A 226 -29.10 5.03 27.38
N ASN A 227 -28.27 5.01 28.43
CA ASN A 227 -28.62 5.47 29.77
C ASN A 227 -27.57 6.46 30.34
N PRO A 228 -27.22 7.58 29.69
CA PRO A 228 -26.16 8.49 30.13
C PRO A 228 -26.44 9.09 31.52
N GLY A 229 -27.73 9.29 31.89
CA GLY A 229 -28.14 9.83 33.16
C GLY A 229 -27.77 8.97 34.37
N LYS A 230 -27.69 7.64 34.23
CA LYS A 230 -27.30 6.70 35.28
C LYS A 230 -25.86 6.94 35.75
N TYR A 231 -24.98 7.24 34.81
CA TYR A 231 -23.55 7.48 35.08
C TYR A 231 -23.29 8.88 35.61
N THR A 232 -23.97 9.89 35.06
CA THR A 232 -23.83 11.28 35.51
C THR A 232 -24.38 11.49 36.92
N ALA A 233 -25.44 10.76 37.31
CA ALA A 233 -26.04 10.85 38.65
C ALA A 233 -25.06 10.43 39.77
N ILE A 234 -24.09 9.55 39.46
CA ILE A 234 -23.06 9.08 40.42
C ILE A 234 -21.79 9.93 40.31
N GLY A 235 -21.72 10.87 39.34
CA GLY A 235 -20.55 11.68 39.09
C GLY A 235 -19.44 10.96 38.24
N ALA A 236 -19.79 9.86 37.59
CA ALA A 236 -18.88 9.17 36.70
C ALA A 236 -18.57 10.02 35.45
N LYS A 237 -17.28 10.12 35.09
CA LYS A 237 -16.86 10.75 33.87
C LYS A 237 -17.04 9.78 32.71
N LEU A 238 -17.72 10.26 31.69
CA LEU A 238 -18.04 9.47 30.49
C LEU A 238 -16.84 9.32 29.61
N PRO A 239 -16.51 8.11 29.13
CA PRO A 239 -15.43 7.94 28.16
C PRO A 239 -15.79 8.63 26.84
N LYS A 240 -14.87 9.42 26.30
CA LYS A 240 -15.04 10.05 24.98
C LYS A 240 -14.71 9.09 23.85
N GLY A 241 -13.81 8.14 24.10
CA GLY A 241 -13.40 7.18 23.11
C GLY A 241 -12.78 5.92 23.69
N ALA A 242 -12.76 4.88 22.89
CA ALA A 242 -12.05 3.64 23.17
C ALA A 242 -11.14 3.25 22.00
N LEU A 243 -9.98 2.70 22.32
CA LEU A 243 -9.00 2.22 21.36
C LEU A 243 -9.00 0.69 21.32
N LEU A 244 -9.40 0.12 20.19
CA LEU A 244 -9.33 -1.30 19.91
C LEU A 244 -7.90 -1.64 19.45
N VAL A 245 -7.23 -2.50 20.20
CA VAL A 245 -5.82 -2.86 19.96
C VAL A 245 -5.71 -4.36 19.78
N GLY A 246 -4.95 -4.82 18.79
CA GLY A 246 -4.73 -6.26 18.59
C GLY A 246 -4.13 -6.57 17.23
N SER A 247 -3.79 -7.84 17.00
CA SER A 247 -3.21 -8.32 15.75
C SER A 247 -4.12 -8.06 14.54
N PRO A 248 -3.58 -7.97 13.31
CA PRO A 248 -4.41 -7.92 12.09
C PRO A 248 -5.34 -9.14 12.01
N GLY A 249 -6.56 -8.94 11.50
CA GLY A 249 -7.50 -10.05 11.29
C GLY A 249 -8.24 -10.55 12.54
N THR A 250 -8.03 -9.97 13.73
CA THR A 250 -8.75 -10.36 14.97
C THR A 250 -10.20 -9.88 15.03
N GLY A 251 -10.64 -9.04 14.07
CA GLY A 251 -12.04 -8.61 13.96
C GLY A 251 -12.35 -7.26 14.59
N LYS A 252 -11.36 -6.38 14.81
CA LYS A 252 -11.55 -5.03 15.40
C LYS A 252 -12.64 -4.21 14.70
N THR A 253 -12.60 -4.15 13.38
CA THR A 253 -13.59 -3.44 12.57
C THR A 253 -14.98 -4.08 12.66
N LEU A 254 -15.06 -5.42 12.71
CA LEU A 254 -16.31 -6.15 12.90
C LEU A 254 -16.90 -5.88 14.29
N LEU A 255 -16.06 -5.89 15.30
CA LEU A 255 -16.46 -5.61 16.68
C LEU A 255 -17.00 -4.18 16.83
N ALA A 256 -16.34 -3.17 16.20
CA ALA A 256 -16.83 -1.80 16.20
C ALA A 256 -18.22 -1.67 15.52
N LYS A 257 -18.43 -2.38 14.41
CA LYS A 257 -19.75 -2.46 13.74
C LYS A 257 -20.80 -3.13 14.60
N ALA A 258 -20.41 -4.18 15.33
CA ALA A 258 -21.31 -4.90 16.24
C ALA A 258 -21.74 -4.02 17.41
N VAL A 259 -20.85 -3.21 17.98
CA VAL A 259 -21.20 -2.22 19.02
C VAL A 259 -22.26 -1.24 18.53
N ALA A 260 -22.10 -0.70 17.32
CA ALA A 260 -23.07 0.23 16.76
C ALA A 260 -24.42 -0.44 16.44
N GLY A 261 -24.39 -1.70 15.99
CA GLY A 261 -25.62 -2.47 15.73
C GLY A 261 -26.35 -2.87 17.00
N GLU A 262 -25.64 -3.25 18.07
CA GLU A 262 -26.21 -3.56 19.38
C GLU A 262 -26.77 -2.31 20.06
N ALA A 263 -26.05 -1.16 19.94
CA ALA A 263 -26.52 0.13 20.42
C ALA A 263 -27.65 0.73 19.57
N GLY A 264 -27.90 0.23 18.35
CA GLY A 264 -28.91 0.77 17.44
C GLY A 264 -28.66 2.21 16.98
N VAL A 265 -27.39 2.64 16.94
CA VAL A 265 -26.99 4.01 16.59
C VAL A 265 -26.29 4.08 15.24
N PRO A 266 -26.33 5.24 14.55
CA PRO A 266 -25.57 5.45 13.32
C PRO A 266 -24.07 5.24 13.50
N PHE A 267 -23.43 4.63 12.47
CA PHE A 267 -22.03 4.30 12.46
C PHE A 267 -21.30 5.04 11.34
N PHE A 268 -20.30 5.84 11.71
CA PHE A 268 -19.41 6.52 10.79
C PHE A 268 -18.11 5.76 10.71
N SER A 269 -17.75 5.21 9.56
CA SER A 269 -16.50 4.48 9.35
C SER A 269 -15.58 5.24 8.42
N ILE A 270 -14.33 5.40 8.84
CA ILE A 270 -13.27 6.03 8.06
C ILE A 270 -11.94 5.36 8.37
N SER A 271 -11.06 5.25 7.36
CA SER A 271 -9.68 4.82 7.58
C SER A 271 -8.79 6.01 7.93
N GLY A 272 -7.81 5.81 8.80
CA GLY A 272 -6.77 6.81 9.08
C GLY A 272 -6.05 7.27 7.81
N SER A 273 -5.90 6.40 6.82
CA SER A 273 -5.33 6.72 5.51
C SER A 273 -6.16 7.73 4.71
N ASP A 274 -7.49 7.77 4.91
CA ASP A 274 -8.36 8.71 4.20
C ASP A 274 -8.16 10.17 4.63
N PHE A 275 -7.49 10.38 5.76
CA PHE A 275 -7.13 11.72 6.23
C PHE A 275 -5.78 12.20 5.69
N VAL A 276 -4.97 11.32 5.10
CA VAL A 276 -3.65 11.68 4.58
C VAL A 276 -3.78 12.11 3.12
N GLU A 277 -3.48 13.38 2.86
CA GLU A 277 -3.57 13.99 1.54
C GLU A 277 -2.26 14.71 1.17
N MET A 278 -2.08 15.00 -0.12
CA MET A 278 -0.91 15.75 -0.60
C MET A 278 -0.94 17.24 -0.22
N PHE A 279 -2.13 17.77 0.05
CA PHE A 279 -2.31 19.20 0.34
C PHE A 279 -2.53 19.44 1.83
N VAL A 280 -1.69 20.26 2.42
CA VAL A 280 -1.73 20.63 3.84
C VAL A 280 -3.09 21.23 4.21
N GLY A 281 -3.70 20.73 5.28
CA GLY A 281 -4.99 21.19 5.82
C GLY A 281 -6.23 20.51 5.29
N VAL A 282 -6.15 19.67 4.25
CA VAL A 282 -7.30 18.92 3.74
C VAL A 282 -7.73 17.84 4.72
N GLY A 283 -6.78 17.07 5.27
CA GLY A 283 -7.04 16.08 6.31
C GLY A 283 -7.68 16.67 7.56
N ALA A 284 -7.14 17.80 8.04
CA ALA A 284 -7.73 18.53 9.16
C ALA A 284 -9.17 19.02 8.87
N SER A 285 -9.47 19.43 7.65
CA SER A 285 -10.84 19.79 7.25
C SER A 285 -11.78 18.58 7.27
N ARG A 286 -11.33 17.41 6.80
CA ARG A 286 -12.11 16.17 6.84
C ARG A 286 -12.44 15.73 8.27
N VAL A 287 -11.47 15.82 9.18
CA VAL A 287 -11.70 15.54 10.61
C VAL A 287 -12.81 16.43 11.14
N ARG A 288 -12.72 17.73 10.90
CA ARG A 288 -13.71 18.72 11.35
C ARG A 288 -15.10 18.46 10.78
N ASP A 289 -15.17 18.14 9.49
CA ASP A 289 -16.44 17.85 8.80
C ASP A 289 -17.07 16.55 9.34
N LEU A 290 -16.27 15.50 9.60
CA LEU A 290 -16.72 14.24 10.20
C LEU A 290 -17.38 14.47 11.57
N PHE A 291 -16.70 15.17 12.48
CA PHE A 291 -17.25 15.45 13.81
C PHE A 291 -18.50 16.34 13.75
N LYS A 292 -18.54 17.30 12.82
CA LYS A 292 -19.69 18.16 12.58
C LYS A 292 -20.89 17.37 12.05
N GLU A 293 -20.71 16.42 11.16
CA GLU A 293 -21.78 15.57 10.65
C GLU A 293 -22.26 14.58 11.74
N ALA A 294 -21.34 13.98 12.49
CA ALA A 294 -21.68 13.11 13.62
C ALA A 294 -22.50 13.84 14.69
N ALA A 295 -22.12 15.07 15.01
CA ALA A 295 -22.87 15.87 16.00
C ALA A 295 -24.32 16.19 15.58
N LYS A 296 -24.66 16.16 14.29
CA LYS A 296 -26.04 16.37 13.79
C LYS A 296 -26.95 15.17 13.99
N VAL A 297 -26.38 13.97 14.05
CA VAL A 297 -27.13 12.70 14.11
C VAL A 297 -26.89 11.93 15.41
N ALA A 298 -26.31 12.59 16.42
CA ALA A 298 -26.09 12.00 17.72
C ALA A 298 -27.41 11.50 18.38
N PRO A 299 -27.44 10.35 19.08
CA PRO A 299 -26.25 9.52 19.41
C PRO A 299 -25.71 8.72 18.26
N CYS A 300 -24.37 8.61 18.15
CA CYS A 300 -23.70 7.89 17.07
C CYS A 300 -22.28 7.43 17.47
N ILE A 301 -21.72 6.51 16.68
CA ILE A 301 -20.35 6.04 16.84
C ILE A 301 -19.51 6.48 15.63
N ILE A 302 -18.36 7.10 15.89
CA ILE A 302 -17.31 7.38 14.91
C ILE A 302 -16.25 6.29 15.05
N PHE A 303 -15.95 5.56 13.99
CA PHE A 303 -14.91 4.56 13.96
C PHE A 303 -13.77 4.99 13.02
N ILE A 304 -12.56 5.03 13.56
CA ILE A 304 -11.34 5.36 12.81
C ILE A 304 -10.45 4.13 12.79
N ASP A 305 -10.41 3.45 11.65
CA ASP A 305 -9.53 2.30 11.47
C ASP A 305 -8.11 2.77 11.15
N GLU A 306 -7.10 1.96 11.47
CA GLU A 306 -5.68 2.26 11.22
C GLU A 306 -5.28 3.67 11.72
N ILE A 307 -5.70 4.02 12.93
CA ILE A 307 -5.47 5.36 13.50
C ILE A 307 -3.98 5.69 13.62
N ASP A 308 -3.11 4.71 13.66
CA ASP A 308 -1.65 4.85 13.66
C ASP A 308 -1.12 5.53 12.39
N THR A 309 -1.88 5.54 11.29
CA THR A 309 -1.51 6.25 10.06
C THR A 309 -1.40 7.76 10.29
N ILE A 310 -2.28 8.34 11.11
CA ILE A 310 -2.29 9.77 11.47
C ILE A 310 -1.73 10.04 12.87
N GLY A 311 -1.82 9.06 13.77
CA GLY A 311 -1.51 9.18 15.19
C GLY A 311 -0.06 8.87 15.56
N LYS A 312 0.87 8.73 14.61
CA LYS A 312 2.26 8.35 14.89
C LYS A 312 2.99 9.44 15.67
N SER A 313 3.74 8.99 16.70
CA SER A 313 4.62 9.82 17.55
C SER A 313 5.70 10.55 16.73
N ARG A 314 6.13 11.71 17.23
CA ARG A 314 7.10 12.63 16.60
C ARG A 314 8.56 12.15 16.61
N ASP A 315 8.85 11.05 17.28
CA ASP A 315 10.20 10.55 17.44
C ASP A 315 10.75 9.95 16.13
N GLY A 316 11.70 10.66 15.51
CA GLY A 316 12.64 10.08 14.54
C GLY A 316 12.61 10.56 13.09
N SER A 317 11.78 11.53 12.69
CA SER A 317 11.79 11.99 11.29
C SER A 317 12.14 13.48 11.15
N ARG A 318 13.43 13.76 10.91
CA ARG A 318 13.96 15.13 10.67
C ARG A 318 13.80 15.63 9.23
N PHE A 319 13.08 14.93 8.36
CA PHE A 319 12.89 15.35 6.96
C PHE A 319 11.42 15.66 6.64
N GLY A 320 11.18 16.86 6.22
CA GLY A 320 10.00 17.61 5.86
C GLY A 320 8.92 16.91 5.00
N GLY A 321 8.14 15.99 5.59
CA GLY A 321 6.99 15.37 4.96
C GLY A 321 5.82 15.13 5.93
N ASN A 322 5.92 15.59 7.18
CA ASN A 322 4.97 15.26 8.25
C ASN A 322 3.99 16.36 8.62
N ASP A 323 4.09 17.58 8.05
CA ASP A 323 3.30 18.74 8.46
C ASP A 323 1.78 18.51 8.31
N GLU A 324 1.36 17.81 7.27
CA GLU A 324 -0.04 17.52 7.00
C GLU A 324 -0.61 16.52 8.03
N ARG A 325 0.14 15.43 8.31
CA ARG A 325 -0.28 14.44 9.31
C ARG A 325 -0.33 15.04 10.70
N GLU A 326 0.66 15.86 11.06
CA GLU A 326 0.70 16.54 12.35
C GLU A 326 -0.46 17.52 12.49
N GLN A 327 -0.79 18.28 11.46
CA GLN A 327 -1.94 19.17 11.45
C GLN A 327 -3.26 18.40 11.59
N THR A 328 -3.38 17.26 10.93
CA THR A 328 -4.54 16.38 11.01
C THR A 328 -4.68 15.77 12.41
N LEU A 329 -3.57 15.27 12.99
CA LEU A 329 -3.55 14.78 14.37
C LEU A 329 -3.96 15.87 15.36
N ASN A 330 -3.38 17.07 15.25
CA ASN A 330 -3.71 18.19 16.13
C ASN A 330 -5.19 18.58 16.02
N GLN A 331 -5.77 18.53 14.82
CA GLN A 331 -7.20 18.75 14.63
C GLN A 331 -8.04 17.64 15.28
N LEU A 332 -7.65 16.36 15.11
CA LEU A 332 -8.34 15.25 15.78
C LEU A 332 -8.30 15.40 17.29
N LEU A 333 -7.16 15.77 17.87
CA LEU A 333 -7.02 16.03 19.30
C LEU A 333 -7.94 17.18 19.75
N ALA A 334 -8.01 18.26 18.97
CA ALA A 334 -8.87 19.41 19.25
C ALA A 334 -10.35 19.04 19.19
N GLU A 335 -10.78 18.22 18.22
CA GLU A 335 -12.16 17.74 18.14
C GLU A 335 -12.50 16.80 19.31
N LEU A 336 -11.58 15.86 19.67
CA LEU A 336 -11.75 14.99 20.84
C LEU A 336 -11.86 15.78 22.16
N ASP A 337 -11.09 16.84 22.31
CA ASP A 337 -11.18 17.70 23.51
C ASP A 337 -12.45 18.55 23.51
N GLY A 338 -12.86 19.04 22.32
CA GLY A 338 -13.92 20.02 22.15
C GLY A 338 -15.35 19.47 22.15
N PHE A 339 -15.58 18.15 21.94
CA PHE A 339 -16.93 17.64 21.94
C PHE A 339 -17.42 17.25 23.36
N ASP A 340 -18.70 17.43 23.55
CA ASP A 340 -19.39 17.10 24.81
C ASP A 340 -19.85 15.64 24.77
N PRO A 341 -19.32 14.75 25.63
CA PRO A 341 -19.73 13.35 25.66
C PRO A 341 -21.19 13.13 26.01
N SER A 342 -21.85 14.10 26.70
CA SER A 342 -23.27 14.02 27.04
C SER A 342 -24.18 14.02 25.80
N LYS A 343 -23.68 14.44 24.63
CA LYS A 343 -24.43 14.41 23.38
C LYS A 343 -24.49 13.02 22.75
N GLY A 344 -23.84 12.00 23.32
CA GLY A 344 -23.91 10.63 22.85
C GLY A 344 -23.03 10.33 21.61
N VAL A 345 -21.98 11.12 21.37
CA VAL A 345 -20.98 10.77 20.36
C VAL A 345 -19.84 10.01 21.02
N ILE A 346 -19.49 8.84 20.49
CA ILE A 346 -18.36 8.03 20.96
C ILE A 346 -17.42 7.78 19.80
N VAL A 347 -16.11 7.89 20.05
CA VAL A 347 -15.08 7.63 19.06
C VAL A 347 -14.40 6.30 19.37
N LEU A 348 -14.44 5.36 18.42
CA LEU A 348 -13.70 4.11 18.47
C LEU A 348 -12.51 4.22 17.52
N GLY A 349 -11.29 4.07 18.03
CA GLY A 349 -10.10 3.94 17.20
C GLY A 349 -9.68 2.47 17.10
N ALA A 350 -9.08 2.05 15.99
CA ALA A 350 -8.45 0.73 15.88
C ALA A 350 -7.02 0.85 15.39
N THR A 351 -6.12 0.04 15.97
CA THR A 351 -4.72 -0.05 15.56
C THR A 351 -4.14 -1.43 15.81
N ASN A 352 -3.18 -1.80 14.98
CA ASN A 352 -2.33 -2.97 15.19
C ASN A 352 -1.00 -2.58 15.88
N ARG A 353 -0.73 -1.27 16.01
CA ARG A 353 0.55 -0.73 16.49
C ARG A 353 0.37 0.35 17.54
N PRO A 354 -0.11 -0.01 18.75
CA PRO A 354 -0.36 0.98 19.80
C PRO A 354 0.92 1.69 20.27
N GLU A 355 2.07 1.06 20.12
CA GLU A 355 3.38 1.57 20.54
C GLU A 355 3.86 2.77 19.70
N VAL A 356 3.38 2.93 18.46
CA VAL A 356 3.76 4.07 17.60
C VAL A 356 2.86 5.29 17.81
N LEU A 357 1.75 5.14 18.54
CA LEU A 357 0.80 6.22 18.75
C LEU A 357 1.37 7.33 19.62
N ASP A 358 1.03 8.57 19.28
CA ASP A 358 1.32 9.73 20.10
C ASP A 358 0.62 9.60 21.47
N LYS A 359 1.39 9.75 22.55
CA LYS A 359 0.89 9.67 23.92
C LYS A 359 -0.24 10.66 24.21
N ALA A 360 -0.34 11.72 23.42
CA ALA A 360 -1.43 12.69 23.52
C ALA A 360 -2.81 12.09 23.21
N LEU A 361 -2.89 11.12 22.29
CA LEU A 361 -4.14 10.41 21.99
C LEU A 361 -4.62 9.55 23.16
N LEU A 362 -3.70 9.03 23.96
CA LEU A 362 -3.96 8.10 25.07
C LEU A 362 -4.19 8.80 26.41
N ARG A 363 -4.24 10.16 26.41
CA ARG A 363 -4.54 10.92 27.64
C ARG A 363 -6.02 10.81 28.00
N PRO A 364 -6.35 10.81 29.32
CA PRO A 364 -7.73 10.88 29.77
C PRO A 364 -8.51 12.04 29.12
N GLY A 365 -9.75 11.78 28.70
CA GLY A 365 -10.58 12.72 27.94
C GLY A 365 -10.48 12.58 26.43
N ARG A 366 -9.76 11.55 25.91
CA ARG A 366 -9.60 11.23 24.49
C ARG A 366 -9.91 9.75 24.28
N PHE A 367 -8.88 8.91 24.01
CA PHE A 367 -9.05 7.45 24.04
C PHE A 367 -8.81 6.95 25.46
N ASP A 368 -9.84 7.09 26.28
CA ASP A 368 -9.79 6.82 27.72
C ASP A 368 -9.64 5.34 28.04
N ARG A 369 -10.17 4.50 27.17
CA ARG A 369 -10.15 3.05 27.34
C ARG A 369 -9.34 2.39 26.24
N ARG A 370 -8.51 1.45 26.63
CA ARG A 370 -7.80 0.56 25.71
C ARG A 370 -8.40 -0.84 25.85
N ILE A 371 -8.96 -1.34 24.76
CA ILE A 371 -9.63 -2.64 24.69
C ILE A 371 -8.80 -3.54 23.80
N THR A 372 -8.27 -4.62 24.37
CA THR A 372 -7.44 -5.58 23.63
C THR A 372 -8.35 -6.58 22.92
N VAL A 373 -8.09 -6.80 21.65
CA VAL A 373 -8.78 -7.77 20.78
C VAL A 373 -7.74 -8.83 20.39
N ASP A 374 -7.59 -9.83 21.25
CA ASP A 374 -6.56 -10.85 21.14
C ASP A 374 -6.89 -11.92 20.09
N ARG A 375 -5.92 -12.77 19.81
CA ARG A 375 -6.16 -13.98 19.03
C ARG A 375 -7.12 -14.89 19.80
N PRO A 376 -8.10 -15.52 19.14
CA PRO A 376 -9.07 -16.36 19.82
C PRO A 376 -8.42 -17.61 20.41
N ASN A 377 -8.75 -17.96 21.64
CA ASN A 377 -8.43 -19.23 22.28
C ASN A 377 -9.23 -20.38 21.61
N LEU A 378 -9.05 -21.61 22.04
CA LEU A 378 -9.70 -22.80 21.46
C LEU A 378 -11.23 -22.64 21.41
N ALA A 379 -11.86 -22.19 22.53
CA ALA A 379 -13.30 -21.97 22.57
C ALA A 379 -13.75 -20.83 21.63
N GLY A 380 -12.98 -19.75 21.56
CA GLY A 380 -13.20 -18.65 20.63
C GLY A 380 -13.06 -19.05 19.18
N ARG A 381 -12.07 -19.90 18.82
CA ARG A 381 -11.93 -20.43 17.46
C ARG A 381 -13.09 -21.34 17.08
N LEU A 382 -13.53 -22.22 18.00
CA LEU A 382 -14.70 -23.06 17.78
C LEU A 382 -15.95 -22.21 17.53
N ALA A 383 -16.19 -21.21 18.38
CA ALA A 383 -17.31 -20.29 18.21
C ALA A 383 -17.23 -19.49 16.90
N THR A 384 -16.01 -19.07 16.51
CA THR A 384 -15.79 -18.37 15.23
C THR A 384 -16.09 -19.27 14.04
N LEU A 385 -15.64 -20.51 14.06
CA LEU A 385 -15.97 -21.52 13.03
C LEU A 385 -17.47 -21.75 12.94
N GLN A 386 -18.16 -21.86 14.08
CA GLN A 386 -19.62 -21.99 14.13
C GLN A 386 -20.34 -20.79 13.50
N VAL A 387 -19.87 -19.58 13.75
CA VAL A 387 -20.42 -18.35 13.13
C VAL A 387 -20.25 -18.39 11.62
N HIS A 388 -19.04 -18.69 11.12
CA HIS A 388 -18.76 -18.70 9.68
C HIS A 388 -19.39 -19.85 8.93
N THR A 389 -19.73 -20.95 9.62
CA THR A 389 -20.40 -22.11 9.02
C THR A 389 -21.92 -22.06 9.06
N ARG A 390 -22.55 -21.07 9.74
CA ARG A 390 -24.03 -20.93 9.85
C ARG A 390 -24.77 -21.02 8.51
N ASN A 391 -24.19 -20.46 7.46
CA ASN A 391 -24.80 -20.40 6.13
C ASN A 391 -24.22 -21.44 5.16
N ILE A 392 -23.40 -22.38 5.66
CA ILE A 392 -22.73 -23.41 4.84
C ILE A 392 -23.32 -24.77 5.21
N ARG A 393 -23.58 -25.57 4.20
CA ARG A 393 -24.03 -26.94 4.41
C ARG A 393 -22.85 -27.84 4.80
N LEU A 394 -22.83 -28.32 6.02
CA LEU A 394 -21.84 -29.23 6.52
C LEU A 394 -22.36 -30.69 6.37
N ALA A 395 -21.47 -31.61 6.13
CA ALA A 395 -21.74 -33.06 6.16
C ALA A 395 -21.74 -33.55 7.63
N GLU A 396 -22.30 -34.74 7.86
CA GLU A 396 -22.43 -35.30 9.22
C GLU A 396 -21.09 -35.69 9.87
N ASP A 397 -20.05 -35.87 9.07
CA ASP A 397 -18.69 -36.22 9.51
C ASP A 397 -17.89 -35.04 10.06
N VAL A 398 -18.43 -33.80 9.96
CA VAL A 398 -17.69 -32.58 10.33
C VAL A 398 -17.64 -32.40 11.84
N ASN A 399 -16.43 -32.41 12.36
CA ASN A 399 -16.12 -32.05 13.74
C ASN A 399 -15.34 -30.71 13.77
N LEU A 400 -16.04 -29.61 14.09
CA LEU A 400 -15.46 -28.28 14.17
C LEU A 400 -14.47 -28.12 15.32
N GLU A 401 -14.60 -28.92 16.39
CA GLU A 401 -13.68 -28.88 17.53
C GLU A 401 -12.27 -29.33 17.12
N LYS A 402 -12.17 -30.41 16.32
CA LYS A 402 -10.90 -30.86 15.74
C LYS A 402 -10.28 -29.79 14.84
N ILE A 403 -11.09 -29.07 14.08
CA ILE A 403 -10.59 -27.96 13.25
C ILE A 403 -10.13 -26.79 14.14
N ALA A 404 -10.85 -26.46 15.21
CA ALA A 404 -10.45 -25.44 16.16
C ALA A 404 -9.12 -25.77 16.86
N GLN A 405 -8.89 -27.08 17.18
CA GLN A 405 -7.60 -27.56 17.70
C GLN A 405 -6.49 -27.38 16.66
N ALA A 406 -6.74 -27.82 15.43
CA ALA A 406 -5.78 -27.74 14.34
C ALA A 406 -5.38 -26.29 13.99
N THR A 407 -6.26 -25.32 14.20
CA THR A 407 -6.08 -23.91 13.86
C THR A 407 -5.52 -23.06 15.01
N ALA A 408 -4.71 -23.65 15.89
CA ALA A 408 -4.05 -22.92 16.95
C ALA A 408 -3.24 -21.74 16.39
N GLY A 409 -3.39 -20.55 17.01
CA GLY A 409 -2.73 -19.32 16.57
C GLY A 409 -3.40 -18.57 15.40
N CYS A 410 -4.38 -19.17 14.70
CA CYS A 410 -5.14 -18.51 13.64
C CYS A 410 -6.02 -17.38 14.20
N VAL A 411 -6.16 -16.31 13.42
CA VAL A 411 -7.09 -15.21 13.71
C VAL A 411 -8.45 -15.43 13.05
N GLY A 412 -9.44 -14.62 13.41
CA GLY A 412 -10.80 -14.75 12.87
C GLY A 412 -10.87 -14.69 11.33
N ALA A 413 -10.03 -13.86 10.72
CA ALA A 413 -9.95 -13.74 9.26
C ALA A 413 -9.44 -15.03 8.59
N ASP A 414 -8.47 -15.72 9.21
CA ASP A 414 -7.93 -16.98 8.70
C ASP A 414 -9.00 -18.06 8.74
N LEU A 415 -9.76 -18.14 9.85
CA LEU A 415 -10.84 -19.09 10.02
C LEU A 415 -11.98 -18.84 9.02
N ALA A 416 -12.31 -17.58 8.76
CA ALA A 416 -13.29 -17.22 7.74
C ALA A 416 -12.84 -17.66 6.34
N ASN A 417 -11.56 -17.40 6.02
CA ASN A 417 -10.97 -17.82 4.74
C ASN A 417 -10.93 -19.34 4.60
N LEU A 418 -10.53 -20.06 5.66
CA LEU A 418 -10.53 -21.52 5.70
C LEU A 418 -11.90 -22.10 5.36
N VAL A 419 -12.96 -21.61 6.00
CA VAL A 419 -14.33 -22.07 5.79
C VAL A 419 -14.80 -21.78 4.36
N ASN A 420 -14.46 -20.60 3.82
CA ASN A 420 -14.77 -20.23 2.45
C ASN A 420 -14.04 -21.13 1.44
N GLU A 421 -12.73 -21.38 1.62
CA GLU A 421 -11.96 -22.28 0.76
C GLU A 421 -12.47 -23.73 0.82
N ALA A 422 -12.92 -24.19 1.99
CA ALA A 422 -13.53 -25.51 2.13
C ALA A 422 -14.84 -25.61 1.34
N ALA A 423 -15.67 -24.57 1.36
CA ALA A 423 -16.88 -24.52 0.56
C ALA A 423 -16.57 -24.51 -0.95
N LEU A 424 -15.59 -23.70 -1.39
CA LEU A 424 -15.14 -23.70 -2.78
C LEU A 424 -14.56 -25.03 -3.22
N ARG A 425 -13.81 -25.72 -2.33
CA ARG A 425 -13.27 -27.05 -2.60
C ARG A 425 -14.39 -28.09 -2.76
N ALA A 426 -15.41 -28.08 -1.89
CA ALA A 426 -16.56 -28.97 -2.00
C ALA A 426 -17.26 -28.82 -3.35
N VAL A 427 -17.48 -27.57 -3.81
CA VAL A 427 -18.07 -27.29 -5.12
C VAL A 427 -17.18 -27.78 -6.26
N ARG A 428 -15.86 -27.53 -6.21
CA ARG A 428 -14.89 -28.04 -7.21
C ARG A 428 -14.87 -29.55 -7.30
N LYS A 429 -15.17 -30.24 -6.21
CA LYS A 429 -15.30 -31.72 -6.13
C LYS A 429 -16.72 -32.23 -6.49
N GLY A 430 -17.64 -31.35 -6.90
CA GLY A 430 -19.02 -31.70 -7.26
C GLY A 430 -19.92 -32.10 -6.06
N ARG A 431 -19.52 -31.77 -4.84
CA ARG A 431 -20.29 -32.03 -3.61
C ARG A 431 -21.22 -30.91 -3.26
N ARG A 432 -22.29 -31.21 -2.54
CA ARG A 432 -23.30 -30.23 -2.09
C ARG A 432 -23.15 -29.84 -0.61
N ALA A 433 -22.20 -30.46 0.09
CA ALA A 433 -21.88 -30.20 1.48
C ALA A 433 -20.37 -30.24 1.69
N VAL A 434 -19.89 -29.50 2.66
CA VAL A 434 -18.48 -29.48 3.09
C VAL A 434 -18.29 -30.63 4.07
N ASN A 435 -17.29 -31.47 3.83
CA ASN A 435 -16.89 -32.54 4.73
C ASN A 435 -15.64 -32.19 5.55
N GLN A 436 -15.25 -33.04 6.50
CA GLN A 436 -14.09 -32.85 7.34
C GLN A 436 -12.78 -32.69 6.54
N ASP A 437 -12.61 -33.48 5.47
CA ASP A 437 -11.45 -33.44 4.59
C ASP A 437 -11.33 -32.08 3.86
N ASP A 438 -12.47 -31.47 3.47
CA ASP A 438 -12.44 -30.16 2.85
C ASP A 438 -11.89 -29.07 3.80
N LEU A 439 -12.27 -29.11 5.06
CA LEU A 439 -11.80 -28.17 6.08
C LEU A 439 -10.32 -28.39 6.38
N LEU A 440 -9.86 -29.63 6.53
CA LEU A 440 -8.46 -29.94 6.80
C LEU A 440 -7.55 -29.54 5.62
N VAL A 441 -7.93 -29.89 4.40
CA VAL A 441 -7.13 -29.50 3.21
C VAL A 441 -7.17 -28.00 2.97
N SER A 442 -8.28 -27.33 3.30
CA SER A 442 -8.33 -25.86 3.21
C SER A 442 -7.50 -25.17 4.29
N PHE A 443 -7.38 -25.77 5.47
CA PHE A 443 -6.44 -25.32 6.48
C PHE A 443 -4.99 -25.41 5.98
N GLU A 444 -4.61 -26.53 5.37
CA GLU A 444 -3.31 -26.68 4.73
C GLU A 444 -3.09 -25.65 3.61
N LEU A 445 -4.12 -25.39 2.80
CA LEU A 445 -4.08 -24.39 1.74
C LEU A 445 -3.82 -22.97 2.28
N VAL A 446 -4.43 -22.63 3.41
CA VAL A 446 -4.23 -21.30 4.05
C VAL A 446 -2.83 -21.16 4.61
N ILE A 447 -2.26 -22.22 5.21
CA ILE A 447 -0.93 -22.20 5.84
C ILE A 447 0.19 -22.40 4.82
N ALA A 448 0.12 -23.43 3.98
CA ALA A 448 1.20 -23.84 3.07
C ALA A 448 1.01 -23.35 1.63
N GLY A 449 -0.18 -22.85 1.30
CA GLY A 449 -0.56 -22.51 -0.06
C GLY A 449 -1.02 -23.73 -0.88
N SER A 450 -1.33 -23.53 -2.15
CA SER A 450 -1.78 -24.59 -3.04
C SER A 450 -0.63 -25.46 -3.53
N GLU A 451 -0.92 -26.73 -3.81
CA GLU A 451 0.02 -27.66 -4.47
C GLU A 451 0.47 -27.12 -5.83
N LYS A 452 1.76 -27.13 -6.10
CA LYS A 452 2.32 -26.75 -7.41
C LYS A 452 2.20 -27.91 -8.38
N LYS A 453 1.31 -27.80 -9.34
CA LYS A 453 1.18 -28.76 -10.44
C LYS A 453 2.23 -28.42 -11.51
N GLY A 454 3.18 -29.33 -11.71
CA GLY A 454 4.17 -29.22 -12.81
C GLY A 454 5.59 -28.80 -12.39
N THR A 455 5.90 -28.74 -11.11
CA THR A 455 7.29 -28.65 -10.67
C THR A 455 7.98 -30.00 -10.85
N VAL A 456 8.96 -30.05 -11.74
CA VAL A 456 9.76 -31.26 -11.92
C VAL A 456 10.92 -31.20 -10.92
N ILE A 457 10.82 -32.04 -9.87
CA ILE A 457 11.89 -32.24 -8.90
C ILE A 457 12.67 -33.47 -9.33
N THR A 458 13.99 -33.42 -9.30
CA THR A 458 14.83 -34.60 -9.60
C THR A 458 14.69 -35.65 -8.49
N GLU A 459 14.86 -36.92 -8.82
CA GLU A 459 14.80 -38.02 -7.81
C GLU A 459 15.82 -37.83 -6.68
N ALA A 460 16.97 -37.23 -6.99
CA ALA A 460 17.99 -36.91 -5.99
C ALA A 460 17.48 -35.85 -4.99
N GLU A 461 16.88 -34.76 -5.50
CA GLU A 461 16.31 -33.70 -4.68
C GLU A 461 15.10 -34.21 -3.87
N LYS A 462 14.22 -35.00 -4.51
CA LYS A 462 13.07 -35.61 -3.85
C LYS A 462 13.50 -36.48 -2.67
N ARG A 463 14.60 -37.22 -2.83
CA ARG A 463 15.20 -37.99 -1.74
C ARG A 463 15.70 -37.09 -0.60
N ILE A 464 16.42 -36.01 -0.91
CA ILE A 464 16.94 -35.09 0.09
C ILE A 464 15.77 -34.46 0.88
N ILE A 465 14.72 -33.99 0.19
CA ILE A 465 13.52 -33.42 0.79
C ILE A 465 12.84 -34.46 1.70
N ALA A 466 12.69 -35.71 1.25
CA ALA A 466 12.07 -36.76 2.07
C ALA A 466 12.82 -37.01 3.39
N TYR A 467 14.16 -37.06 3.34
CA TYR A 467 14.96 -37.20 4.54
C TYR A 467 14.93 -35.97 5.43
N HIS A 468 14.85 -34.78 4.86
CA HIS A 468 14.69 -33.53 5.56
C HIS A 468 13.39 -33.52 6.38
N GLU A 469 12.25 -33.77 5.73
CA GLU A 469 10.93 -33.77 6.37
C GLU A 469 10.78 -34.90 7.42
N VAL A 470 11.26 -36.09 7.09
CA VAL A 470 11.25 -37.19 8.04
C VAL A 470 12.20 -36.92 9.23
N GLY A 471 13.29 -36.17 9.00
CA GLY A 471 14.17 -35.73 10.06
C GLY A 471 13.42 -34.93 11.12
N HIS A 472 12.66 -33.92 10.72
CA HIS A 472 11.79 -33.13 11.62
C HIS A 472 10.83 -34.03 12.38
N ALA A 473 10.09 -34.88 11.65
CA ALA A 473 9.07 -35.74 12.21
C ALA A 473 9.63 -36.77 13.21
N LEU A 474 10.73 -37.43 12.88
CA LEU A 474 11.34 -38.44 13.74
C LEU A 474 11.93 -37.88 15.01
N VAL A 475 12.64 -36.74 14.92
CA VAL A 475 13.18 -36.08 16.10
C VAL A 475 12.04 -35.60 17.01
N ALA A 476 10.96 -35.05 16.45
CA ALA A 476 9.77 -34.70 17.23
C ALA A 476 9.20 -35.93 17.94
N ALA A 477 8.96 -37.05 17.22
CA ALA A 477 8.36 -38.28 17.77
C ALA A 477 9.21 -38.96 18.86
N LYS A 478 10.53 -38.70 18.89
CA LYS A 478 11.43 -39.28 19.90
C LYS A 478 11.64 -38.42 21.12
N GLN A 479 11.09 -37.19 21.15
CA GLN A 479 11.16 -36.26 22.27
C GLN A 479 9.83 -36.27 23.07
N LYS A 480 9.93 -36.14 24.40
CA LYS A 480 8.74 -36.24 25.29
C LYS A 480 7.79 -35.05 25.19
N ASN A 481 8.36 -33.82 24.93
CA ASN A 481 7.61 -32.57 24.98
C ASN A 481 7.31 -32.01 23.59
N ALA A 482 7.62 -32.76 22.53
CA ALA A 482 7.38 -32.31 21.18
C ALA A 482 5.90 -32.39 20.80
N GLN A 483 5.49 -31.51 19.92
CA GLN A 483 4.14 -31.55 19.34
C GLN A 483 4.01 -32.77 18.44
N PRO A 484 2.86 -33.49 18.46
CA PRO A 484 2.65 -34.63 17.61
C PRO A 484 2.64 -34.26 16.13
N VAL A 485 3.22 -35.15 15.34
CA VAL A 485 3.21 -35.02 13.88
C VAL A 485 1.85 -35.39 13.35
N SER A 486 1.24 -34.53 12.57
CA SER A 486 -0.06 -34.79 11.92
C SER A 486 0.10 -35.31 10.49
N LYS A 487 1.01 -34.71 9.73
CA LYS A 487 1.21 -34.98 8.30
C LYS A 487 2.65 -34.65 7.88
N ILE A 488 3.18 -35.48 6.97
CA ILE A 488 4.46 -35.23 6.30
C ILE A 488 4.23 -35.33 4.79
N THR A 489 4.70 -34.33 4.04
CA THR A 489 4.56 -34.29 2.58
C THR A 489 5.81 -33.79 1.90
N ILE A 490 6.11 -34.32 0.73
CA ILE A 490 7.17 -33.87 -0.17
C ILE A 490 6.60 -33.27 -1.45
N VAL A 491 5.32 -32.94 -1.46
CA VAL A 491 4.66 -32.26 -2.57
C VAL A 491 4.93 -30.75 -2.46
N PRO A 492 5.45 -30.11 -3.51
CA PRO A 492 5.74 -28.66 -3.46
C PRO A 492 4.50 -27.79 -3.37
N HIS A 493 4.57 -26.72 -2.59
CA HIS A 493 3.49 -25.75 -2.40
C HIS A 493 3.86 -24.34 -2.87
N THR A 494 2.85 -23.51 -3.10
CA THR A 494 3.02 -22.17 -3.71
C THR A 494 3.72 -21.15 -2.80
N GLN A 495 3.74 -21.34 -1.50
CA GLN A 495 4.46 -20.46 -0.57
C GLN A 495 5.97 -20.76 -0.49
N GLY A 496 6.49 -21.58 -1.41
CA GLY A 496 7.93 -21.81 -1.55
C GLY A 496 8.44 -23.09 -0.88
N ALA A 497 7.62 -23.77 -0.10
CA ALA A 497 7.98 -25.04 0.51
C ALA A 497 8.04 -26.14 -0.55
N LEU A 498 9.12 -26.93 -0.55
CA LEU A 498 9.27 -28.12 -1.39
C LEU A 498 8.68 -29.37 -0.73
N GLY A 499 8.50 -29.34 0.57
CA GLY A 499 7.83 -30.28 1.45
C GLY A 499 7.47 -29.55 2.74
N TYR A 500 6.74 -30.18 3.63
CA TYR A 500 6.55 -29.72 5.01
C TYR A 500 6.11 -30.85 5.93
N THR A 501 6.43 -30.66 7.20
CA THR A 501 5.97 -31.50 8.31
C THR A 501 5.01 -30.68 9.16
N LEU A 502 3.74 -31.12 9.25
CA LEU A 502 2.70 -30.45 10.02
C LEU A 502 2.64 -31.02 11.43
N HIS A 503 2.84 -30.14 12.40
CA HIS A 503 2.64 -30.45 13.81
C HIS A 503 1.33 -29.81 14.29
N LEU A 504 0.50 -30.57 14.97
CA LEU A 504 -0.74 -30.08 15.55
C LEU A 504 -0.69 -30.28 17.07
N PRO A 505 -0.75 -29.18 17.86
CA PRO A 505 -0.78 -29.30 19.30
C PRO A 505 -2.07 -29.98 19.77
N GLU A 506 -1.97 -30.94 20.70
CA GLU A 506 -3.12 -31.52 21.35
C GLU A 506 -3.76 -30.60 22.37
N GLU A 507 -2.93 -29.75 23.03
CA GLU A 507 -3.35 -28.78 24.02
C GLU A 507 -2.71 -27.41 23.76
N GLU A 508 -3.40 -26.34 24.10
CA GLU A 508 -2.81 -24.98 24.10
C GLU A 508 -1.93 -24.77 25.31
N LYS A 509 -0.62 -24.63 25.09
CA LYS A 509 0.33 -24.28 26.14
C LYS A 509 0.53 -22.76 26.14
N PHE A 510 0.23 -22.13 27.28
CA PHE A 510 0.46 -20.69 27.49
C PHE A 510 1.85 -20.39 28.02
N LEU A 511 2.51 -21.36 28.66
CA LEU A 511 3.86 -21.24 29.21
C LEU A 511 4.76 -22.31 28.58
N MET A 512 5.89 -21.88 28.04
CA MET A 512 6.92 -22.78 27.53
C MET A 512 8.07 -22.85 28.54
N SER A 513 8.43 -24.04 28.94
CA SER A 513 9.65 -24.26 29.72
C SER A 513 10.89 -24.13 28.84
N ARG A 514 12.05 -23.98 29.46
CA ARG A 514 13.34 -24.03 28.74
C ARG A 514 13.49 -25.29 27.90
N GLU A 515 13.06 -26.44 28.43
CA GLU A 515 13.15 -27.72 27.73
C GLU A 515 12.15 -27.80 26.55
N ASP A 516 10.96 -27.22 26.66
CA ASP A 516 10.03 -27.14 25.53
C ASP A 516 10.64 -26.35 24.37
N ILE A 517 11.29 -25.20 24.66
CA ILE A 517 11.95 -24.38 23.64
C ILE A 517 13.14 -25.13 23.01
N LEU A 518 13.98 -25.79 23.81
CA LEU A 518 15.09 -26.57 23.29
C LEU A 518 14.61 -27.76 22.43
N THR A 519 13.50 -28.39 22.82
CA THR A 519 12.84 -29.46 22.04
C THR A 519 12.40 -28.96 20.67
N GLU A 520 11.81 -27.77 20.61
CA GLU A 520 11.38 -27.17 19.34
C GLU A 520 12.58 -26.76 18.47
N ILE A 521 13.64 -26.18 19.06
CA ILE A 521 14.88 -25.88 18.34
C ILE A 521 15.51 -27.13 17.74
N ARG A 522 15.59 -28.26 18.51
CA ARG A 522 16.09 -29.55 18.00
C ARG A 522 15.26 -30.04 16.84
N THR A 523 13.94 -29.92 16.95
CA THR A 523 13.02 -30.33 15.89
C THR A 523 13.21 -29.47 14.62
N LEU A 524 13.34 -28.15 14.74
CA LEU A 524 13.63 -27.24 13.62
C LEU A 524 14.97 -27.54 12.94
N LEU A 525 16.02 -27.85 13.71
CA LEU A 525 17.35 -28.18 13.16
C LEU A 525 17.44 -29.60 12.61
N ALA A 526 16.46 -30.47 12.87
CA ALA A 526 16.50 -31.88 12.52
C ALA A 526 16.49 -32.13 11.00
N GLY A 527 15.81 -31.28 10.21
CA GLY A 527 15.85 -31.38 8.74
C GLY A 527 17.27 -31.28 8.19
N ARG A 528 17.99 -30.22 8.56
CA ARG A 528 19.41 -30.03 8.22
C ARG A 528 20.28 -31.16 8.78
N SER A 529 20.04 -31.58 10.01
CA SER A 529 20.78 -32.66 10.65
C SER A 529 20.60 -33.98 9.88
N SER A 530 19.42 -34.25 9.34
CA SER A 530 19.12 -35.42 8.53
C SER A 530 19.84 -35.37 7.17
N GLU A 531 19.87 -34.22 6.49
CA GLU A 531 20.65 -34.02 5.26
C GLU A 531 22.14 -34.37 5.46
N GLU A 532 22.72 -33.90 6.56
CA GLU A 532 24.12 -34.13 6.88
C GLU A 532 24.41 -35.60 7.22
N VAL A 533 23.57 -36.23 8.07
CA VAL A 533 23.77 -37.62 8.53
C VAL A 533 23.53 -38.61 7.41
N VAL A 534 22.58 -38.38 6.51
CA VAL A 534 22.16 -39.33 5.50
C VAL A 534 22.72 -39.08 4.13
N CYS A 535 22.64 -37.82 3.66
CA CYS A 535 22.99 -37.43 2.31
C CYS A 535 24.38 -36.83 2.22
N ASN A 536 25.05 -36.63 3.37
CA ASN A 536 26.35 -35.96 3.46
C ASN A 536 26.40 -34.64 2.67
N THR A 537 25.30 -33.88 2.70
CA THR A 537 25.13 -32.61 2.01
C THR A 537 24.43 -31.60 2.90
N MET A 538 24.48 -30.34 2.49
CA MET A 538 23.79 -29.23 3.12
C MET A 538 23.09 -28.44 2.01
N THR A 539 21.78 -28.27 2.11
CA THR A 539 20.99 -27.56 1.09
C THR A 539 20.45 -26.23 1.60
N SER A 540 20.01 -25.36 0.70
CA SER A 540 19.35 -24.11 1.07
C SER A 540 17.92 -24.32 1.62
N GLY A 541 17.39 -25.55 1.59
CA GLY A 541 16.03 -25.87 2.03
C GLY A 541 15.79 -25.57 3.50
N ALA A 542 16.81 -25.74 4.34
CA ALA A 542 16.74 -25.51 5.78
C ALA A 542 16.79 -24.03 6.21
N ALA A 543 16.78 -23.06 5.28
CA ALA A 543 16.98 -21.65 5.61
C ALA A 543 15.93 -21.10 6.60
N ASN A 544 14.66 -21.38 6.37
CA ASN A 544 13.56 -20.94 7.24
C ASN A 544 13.62 -21.58 8.63
N ASP A 545 13.96 -22.86 8.70
CA ASP A 545 14.08 -23.59 9.98
C ASP A 545 15.22 -23.06 10.83
N ILE A 546 16.35 -22.75 10.18
CA ILE A 546 17.51 -22.13 10.85
C ILE A 546 17.16 -20.72 11.35
N GLU A 547 16.41 -19.92 10.55
CA GLU A 547 15.97 -18.59 10.96
C GLU A 547 15.07 -18.66 12.19
N ARG A 548 14.05 -19.51 12.18
CA ARG A 548 13.14 -19.74 13.31
C ARG A 548 13.88 -20.27 14.54
N ALA A 549 14.74 -21.27 14.37
CA ALA A 549 15.55 -21.82 15.46
C ALA A 549 16.45 -20.73 16.08
N THR A 550 17.04 -19.85 15.26
CA THR A 550 17.88 -18.74 15.72
C THR A 550 17.06 -17.72 16.50
N GLU A 551 15.88 -17.38 16.04
CA GLU A 551 14.96 -16.46 16.73
C GLU A 551 14.56 -17.03 18.11
N MET A 552 14.19 -18.30 18.17
CA MET A 552 13.83 -18.97 19.44
C MET A 552 15.01 -19.01 20.42
N ALA A 553 16.21 -19.33 19.93
CA ALA A 553 17.41 -19.36 20.76
C ALA A 553 17.79 -17.96 21.27
N ARG A 554 17.63 -16.91 20.44
CA ARG A 554 17.81 -15.52 20.87
C ARG A 554 16.78 -15.10 21.92
N ASN A 555 15.51 -15.46 21.73
CA ASN A 555 14.46 -15.17 22.70
C ASN A 555 14.75 -15.87 24.06
N LEU A 556 15.24 -17.11 24.03
CA LEU A 556 15.64 -17.85 25.23
C LEU A 556 16.73 -17.12 26.01
N VAL A 557 17.77 -16.62 25.31
CA VAL A 557 18.91 -15.91 25.92
C VAL A 557 18.51 -14.48 26.33
N ALA A 558 17.91 -13.72 25.40
CA ALA A 558 17.81 -12.27 25.53
C ALA A 558 16.51 -11.78 26.18
N ARG A 559 15.43 -12.59 26.11
CA ARG A 559 14.09 -12.17 26.55
C ARG A 559 13.57 -12.95 27.76
N PHE A 560 13.79 -14.26 27.78
CA PHE A 560 13.17 -15.11 28.79
C PHE A 560 14.05 -15.31 30.04
N GLY A 561 15.32 -14.88 30.01
CA GLY A 561 16.24 -15.08 31.13
C GLY A 561 16.48 -16.56 31.45
N MET A 562 16.48 -17.44 30.42
CA MET A 562 16.64 -18.88 30.57
C MET A 562 18.06 -19.36 30.22
N CYS A 563 19.04 -18.50 30.46
CA CYS A 563 20.45 -18.73 30.15
C CYS A 563 21.28 -18.51 31.39
N ASP A 564 22.23 -19.44 31.69
CA ASP A 564 23.03 -19.40 32.91
C ASP A 564 23.99 -18.20 32.92
N GLU A 565 24.42 -17.66 31.76
CA GLU A 565 25.39 -16.55 31.68
C GLU A 565 24.75 -15.19 32.03
N PHE A 566 23.48 -14.98 31.73
CA PHE A 566 22.80 -13.70 31.95
C PHE A 566 21.72 -13.76 33.04
N ASP A 567 21.42 -14.94 33.53
CA ASP A 567 20.37 -15.19 34.52
C ASP A 567 19.07 -14.46 34.15
N MET A 568 18.50 -13.65 35.06
CA MET A 568 17.24 -12.92 34.84
C MET A 568 17.40 -11.53 34.18
N MET A 569 18.52 -11.29 33.48
CA MET A 569 18.73 -10.02 32.78
C MET A 569 18.02 -9.99 31.46
N ALA A 570 17.07 -9.06 31.27
CA ALA A 570 16.49 -8.77 29.97
C ALA A 570 17.45 -7.92 29.14
N LEU A 571 17.98 -8.45 28.05
CA LEU A 571 18.96 -7.78 27.20
C LEU A 571 18.35 -6.83 26.18
N GLY A 572 17.07 -6.88 25.98
CA GLY A 572 16.38 -6.01 25.06
C GLY A 572 14.86 -6.00 25.23
N SER A 573 14.17 -5.21 24.42
CA SER A 573 12.73 -5.04 24.44
C SER A 573 12.08 -5.35 23.09
N VAL A 574 10.86 -5.86 23.12
CA VAL A 574 10.03 -6.07 21.94
C VAL A 574 9.53 -4.73 21.43
N GLN A 575 9.78 -4.41 20.18
CA GLN A 575 9.36 -3.14 19.56
C GLN A 575 7.87 -3.09 19.25
N SER A 576 7.24 -4.21 18.92
CA SER A 576 5.81 -4.30 18.67
C SER A 576 5.22 -5.55 19.32
N GLN A 577 4.09 -5.38 20.01
CA GLN A 577 3.41 -6.47 20.71
C GLN A 577 2.49 -7.29 19.80
N TYR A 578 1.95 -6.67 18.74
CA TYR A 578 0.86 -7.23 17.90
C TYR A 578 1.25 -7.47 16.44
N LEU A 579 2.41 -7.02 16.04
CA LEU A 579 3.03 -7.36 14.76
C LEU A 579 4.30 -8.15 15.06
N ASP A 580 4.74 -8.98 14.15
CA ASP A 580 6.03 -9.65 14.20
C ASP A 580 7.14 -8.59 14.13
N GLY A 581 7.23 -7.82 15.21
CA GLY A 581 8.11 -6.68 15.35
C GLY A 581 9.47 -7.07 15.84
N GLY A 582 10.48 -6.49 15.24
CA GLY A 582 11.87 -6.73 15.60
C GLY A 582 12.14 -6.51 17.08
N TYR A 583 13.07 -7.30 17.59
CA TYR A 583 13.62 -7.20 18.93
C TYR A 583 14.75 -6.16 18.91
N SER A 584 14.69 -5.19 19.81
CA SER A 584 15.74 -4.18 19.97
C SER A 584 16.56 -4.45 21.21
N MET A 585 17.85 -4.65 21.03
CA MET A 585 18.79 -4.81 22.14
C MET A 585 19.06 -3.47 22.83
N THR A 586 19.03 -3.48 24.16
CA THR A 586 19.22 -2.30 25.01
C THR A 586 20.46 -2.41 25.90
N CYS A 587 21.35 -3.32 25.58
CA CYS A 587 22.57 -3.59 26.30
C CYS A 587 23.86 -3.09 25.59
N ALA A 588 24.99 -3.11 26.26
CA ALA A 588 26.28 -2.76 25.68
C ALA A 588 26.70 -3.74 24.58
N GLN A 589 27.56 -3.30 23.66
CA GLN A 589 28.02 -4.12 22.53
C GLN A 589 28.74 -5.41 22.96
N GLU A 590 29.45 -5.38 24.05
CA GLU A 590 30.12 -6.56 24.61
C GLU A 590 29.11 -7.61 25.09
N THR A 591 28.06 -7.17 25.78
CA THR A 591 26.97 -8.03 26.23
C THR A 591 26.18 -8.59 25.02
N TYR A 592 25.99 -7.77 23.99
CA TYR A 592 25.38 -8.22 22.73
C TYR A 592 26.19 -9.35 22.09
N ALA A 593 27.52 -9.16 21.97
CA ALA A 593 28.41 -10.18 21.42
C ALA A 593 28.47 -11.45 22.29
N ALA A 594 28.34 -11.33 23.62
CA ALA A 594 28.25 -12.48 24.51
C ALA A 594 26.92 -13.23 24.33
N ALA A 595 25.80 -12.53 24.18
CA ALA A 595 24.48 -13.12 23.88
C ALA A 595 24.47 -13.88 22.55
N ASP A 596 25.12 -13.33 21.51
CA ASP A 596 25.25 -14.03 20.22
C ASP A 596 26.11 -15.32 20.37
N ARG A 597 27.19 -15.28 21.16
CA ARG A 597 28.01 -16.49 21.43
C ARG A 597 27.22 -17.56 22.15
N GLU A 598 26.41 -17.20 23.13
CA GLU A 598 25.58 -18.15 23.87
C GLU A 598 24.44 -18.70 22.96
N THR A 599 23.83 -17.86 22.13
CA THR A 599 22.89 -18.30 21.12
C THR A 599 23.49 -19.34 20.16
N ILE A 600 24.70 -19.10 19.66
CA ILE A 600 25.42 -20.04 18.78
C ILE A 600 25.74 -21.36 19.54
N LYS A 601 26.06 -21.30 20.80
CA LYS A 601 26.35 -22.48 21.63
C LYS A 601 25.11 -23.34 21.79
N ILE A 602 23.94 -22.74 22.08
CA ILE A 602 22.67 -23.43 22.19
C ILE A 602 22.31 -24.10 20.85
N LEU A 603 22.37 -23.36 19.74
CA LEU A 603 22.07 -23.90 18.41
C LEU A 603 22.97 -25.08 18.04
N ARG A 604 24.28 -24.97 18.34
CA ARG A 604 25.26 -26.05 18.10
C ARG A 604 24.95 -27.27 18.94
N GLN A 605 24.64 -27.07 20.21
CA GLN A 605 24.27 -28.17 21.11
C GLN A 605 22.98 -28.89 20.58
N CYS A 606 21.93 -28.16 20.31
CA CYS A 606 20.68 -28.72 19.77
C CYS A 606 20.88 -29.43 18.42
N HIS A 607 21.77 -28.90 17.57
CA HIS A 607 22.11 -29.53 16.29
C HIS A 607 22.81 -30.89 16.48
N GLU A 608 23.77 -30.99 17.37
CA GLU A 608 24.47 -32.26 17.68
C GLU A 608 23.53 -33.26 18.39
N GLU A 609 22.66 -32.79 19.28
CA GLU A 609 21.64 -33.64 19.92
C GLU A 609 20.66 -34.20 18.88
N ALA A 610 20.19 -33.38 17.91
CA ALA A 610 19.35 -33.82 16.80
C ALA A 610 20.04 -34.88 15.92
N LYS A 611 21.32 -34.67 15.58
CA LYS A 611 22.12 -35.67 14.84
C LYS A 611 22.27 -36.98 15.62
N GLN A 612 22.44 -36.91 16.93
CA GLN A 612 22.55 -38.11 17.77
C GLN A 612 21.26 -38.89 17.73
N ILE A 613 20.08 -38.26 17.93
CA ILE A 613 18.77 -38.91 17.84
C ILE A 613 18.59 -39.56 16.46
N LEU A 614 18.97 -38.92 15.38
CA LEU A 614 18.86 -39.47 14.02
C LEU A 614 19.79 -40.65 13.78
N ARG A 615 21.04 -40.60 14.31
CA ARG A 615 21.99 -41.72 14.20
C ARG A 615 21.53 -42.94 14.96
N GLU A 616 21.02 -42.75 16.19
CA GLU A 616 20.45 -43.84 17.01
C GLU A 616 19.22 -44.49 16.39
N ASN A 617 18.45 -43.73 15.62
CA ASN A 617 17.21 -44.21 14.99
C ASN A 617 17.33 -44.31 13.45
N ARG A 618 18.52 -44.58 12.93
CA ARG A 618 18.80 -44.58 11.49
C ARG A 618 17.92 -45.53 10.70
N GLU A 619 17.65 -46.76 11.18
CA GLU A 619 16.81 -47.70 10.51
C GLU A 619 15.34 -47.24 10.38
N LEU A 620 14.83 -46.54 11.41
CA LEU A 620 13.50 -45.95 11.37
C LEU A 620 13.43 -44.80 10.38
N LEU A 621 14.45 -43.94 10.37
CA LEU A 621 14.59 -42.83 9.44
C LEU A 621 14.52 -43.33 7.97
N ASP A 622 15.29 -44.37 7.65
CA ASP A 622 15.32 -44.99 6.31
C ASP A 622 13.97 -45.65 5.93
N LYS A 623 13.31 -46.32 6.86
CA LYS A 623 11.99 -46.94 6.61
C LYS A 623 10.89 -45.91 6.35
N ILE A 624 10.83 -44.86 7.18
CA ILE A 624 9.83 -43.79 7.04
C ILE A 624 10.08 -43.02 5.73
N ALA A 625 11.33 -42.67 5.43
CA ALA A 625 11.70 -41.98 4.20
C ALA A 625 11.37 -42.78 2.95
N ALA A 626 11.64 -44.09 2.94
CA ALA A 626 11.27 -44.96 1.83
C ALA A 626 9.74 -45.07 1.64
N TYR A 627 8.98 -45.09 2.72
CA TYR A 627 7.52 -45.08 2.66
C TYR A 627 6.98 -43.75 2.16
N LEU A 628 7.55 -42.62 2.64
CA LEU A 628 7.20 -41.29 2.19
C LEU A 628 7.53 -41.08 0.69
N LEU A 629 8.67 -41.56 0.22
CA LEU A 629 9.04 -41.49 -1.21
C LEU A 629 8.05 -42.24 -2.09
N LYS A 630 7.49 -43.36 -1.61
CA LYS A 630 6.49 -44.13 -2.32
C LYS A 630 5.11 -43.46 -2.35
N LYS A 631 4.70 -42.85 -1.26
CA LYS A 631 3.35 -42.31 -1.07
C LYS A 631 3.26 -40.77 -1.30
N GLU A 632 4.39 -40.08 -1.30
CA GLU A 632 4.57 -38.60 -1.38
C GLU A 632 3.95 -37.84 -0.22
N THR A 633 2.97 -38.41 0.47
CA THR A 633 2.31 -37.82 1.65
C THR A 633 1.92 -38.95 2.59
N ILE A 634 2.28 -38.81 3.86
CA ILE A 634 1.94 -39.75 4.93
C ILE A 634 1.35 -39.02 6.13
N THR A 635 0.48 -39.71 6.88
CA THR A 635 -0.07 -39.19 8.13
C THR A 635 0.86 -39.46 9.31
N GLY A 636 0.75 -38.69 10.39
CA GLY A 636 1.48 -38.97 11.62
C GLY A 636 1.16 -40.34 12.23
N GLN A 637 -0.07 -40.82 12.05
CA GLN A 637 -0.49 -42.17 12.52
C GLN A 637 0.21 -43.26 11.73
N GLU A 638 0.38 -43.13 10.42
CA GLU A 638 1.15 -44.08 9.59
C GLU A 638 2.63 -44.07 9.99
N MET A 639 3.19 -42.87 10.26
CA MET A 639 4.56 -42.76 10.76
C MET A 639 4.71 -43.47 12.12
N MET A 640 3.78 -43.25 13.05
CA MET A 640 3.81 -43.89 14.36
C MET A 640 3.66 -45.41 14.26
N ALA A 641 2.82 -45.93 13.34
CA ALA A 641 2.72 -47.34 13.07
C ALA A 641 4.07 -47.94 12.63
N ILE A 642 4.80 -47.25 11.75
CA ILE A 642 6.17 -47.69 11.36
C ILE A 642 7.13 -47.68 12.57
N ILE A 643 7.07 -46.67 13.44
CA ILE A 643 7.90 -46.56 14.64
C ILE A 643 7.61 -47.72 15.63
N GLU A 644 6.35 -48.11 15.74
CA GLU A 644 5.88 -49.19 16.59
C GLU A 644 6.00 -50.60 15.93
N GLY A 645 6.47 -50.68 14.69
CA GLY A 645 6.62 -51.94 13.95
C GLY A 645 5.30 -52.55 13.46
N ARG A 646 4.22 -51.74 13.39
CA ARG A 646 2.93 -52.09 12.81
C ARG A 646 2.89 -51.79 11.31
N ASP A 647 2.00 -52.43 10.59
CA ASP A 647 1.79 -52.14 9.17
C ASP A 647 1.08 -50.78 8.99
N PRO A 648 1.70 -49.80 8.33
CA PRO A 648 1.13 -48.45 8.14
C PRO A 648 -0.11 -48.46 7.21
N GLU A 649 -0.28 -49.50 6.38
CA GLU A 649 -1.46 -49.60 5.48
C GLU A 649 -2.74 -50.04 6.20
N THR A 650 -2.62 -50.55 7.43
CA THR A 650 -3.77 -50.98 8.25
C THR A 650 -4.35 -49.89 9.14
N VAL A 651 -3.72 -48.69 9.15
CA VAL A 651 -4.19 -47.58 9.97
C VAL A 651 -5.35 -46.88 9.28
N ASP A 652 -6.47 -46.69 9.98
CA ASP A 652 -7.61 -45.91 9.48
C ASP A 652 -7.18 -44.46 9.23
N ASN A 653 -6.96 -44.14 7.99
CA ASN A 653 -6.56 -42.81 7.54
C ASN A 653 -7.76 -41.87 7.58
N TYR A 654 -7.98 -41.19 8.68
CA TYR A 654 -8.78 -39.95 8.70
C TYR A 654 -8.02 -38.88 7.90
N GLY A 655 -8.41 -38.69 6.63
CA GLY A 655 -7.84 -37.68 5.75
C GLY A 655 -7.25 -38.14 4.42
N ALA A 656 -7.09 -39.47 4.20
CA ALA A 656 -6.75 -40.04 2.91
C ALA A 656 -7.95 -40.85 2.34
N SER A 657 -9.04 -40.15 2.01
CA SER A 657 -10.18 -40.75 1.34
C SER A 657 -9.78 -41.18 -0.07
N LYS A 658 -9.42 -42.46 -0.23
CA LYS A 658 -9.63 -43.16 -1.50
C LYS A 658 -11.13 -43.09 -1.80
N ASN A 659 -11.52 -42.37 -2.85
CA ASN A 659 -12.74 -42.47 -3.67
C ASN A 659 -13.87 -43.43 -3.17
N SER A 660 -14.23 -43.42 -1.91
CA SER A 660 -15.49 -43.94 -1.43
C SER A 660 -16.48 -42.79 -1.40
N GLN A 661 -17.28 -42.67 -2.44
CA GLN A 661 -18.49 -41.84 -2.35
C GLN A 661 -19.29 -42.38 -1.15
N PRO A 662 -19.50 -41.61 -0.08
CA PRO A 662 -20.54 -41.97 0.87
C PRO A 662 -21.84 -41.93 0.08
N ALA A 663 -22.61 -42.97 0.11
CA ALA A 663 -23.94 -43.04 -0.48
C ALA A 663 -24.78 -41.95 0.21
N PHE A 664 -24.93 -40.81 -0.46
CA PHE A 664 -25.78 -39.70 -0.02
C PHE A 664 -27.23 -40.22 -0.05
N ARG A 665 -27.81 -40.46 1.09
CA ARG A 665 -29.27 -40.57 1.23
C ARG A 665 -29.79 -39.18 1.53
N PRO A 666 -30.55 -38.54 0.63
CA PRO A 666 -31.15 -37.25 0.91
C PRO A 666 -32.25 -37.43 1.96
N SER A 667 -32.06 -36.92 3.15
CA SER A 667 -33.09 -36.77 4.18
C SER A 667 -33.91 -35.51 4.08
N VAL A 668 -34.02 -34.90 2.88
CA VAL A 668 -34.83 -33.71 2.64
C VAL A 668 -35.84 -34.02 1.54
N PRO A 669 -37.16 -33.81 1.76
CA PRO A 669 -38.17 -33.98 0.73
C PRO A 669 -37.87 -33.14 -0.48
N GLU A 670 -38.14 -33.67 -1.67
CA GLU A 670 -37.85 -33.08 -2.99
C GLU A 670 -38.62 -31.82 -3.35
N THR A 671 -39.33 -31.20 -2.43
CA THR A 671 -40.16 -30.01 -2.67
C THR A 671 -39.91 -28.91 -1.66
N ILE A 672 -38.79 -28.19 -1.84
CA ILE A 672 -38.73 -26.79 -1.48
C ILE A 672 -38.29 -26.08 -2.75
N GLU A 673 -39.24 -25.61 -3.54
CA GLU A 673 -39.02 -24.57 -4.54
C GLU A 673 -38.33 -23.42 -3.82
N ALA A 674 -37.15 -23.06 -4.32
CA ALA A 674 -36.49 -21.86 -3.88
C ALA A 674 -37.47 -20.70 -4.10
N PRO A 675 -37.69 -19.81 -3.11
CA PRO A 675 -38.49 -18.64 -3.36
C PRO A 675 -37.74 -17.84 -4.44
N ALA A 676 -38.35 -17.75 -5.62
CA ALA A 676 -37.92 -16.84 -6.66
C ALA A 676 -37.91 -15.42 -6.05
N ARG A 677 -36.73 -14.92 -5.71
CA ARG A 677 -36.56 -13.50 -5.46
C ARG A 677 -36.80 -12.79 -6.78
N HIS A 678 -38.05 -12.46 -7.05
CA HIS A 678 -38.39 -11.42 -8.02
C HIS A 678 -37.76 -10.13 -7.47
N ILE A 679 -36.63 -9.75 -7.99
CA ILE A 679 -36.16 -8.37 -7.89
C ILE A 679 -37.09 -7.59 -8.84
N ASN A 680 -38.18 -7.11 -8.30
CA ASN A 680 -38.97 -6.09 -8.95
C ASN A 680 -38.10 -4.81 -8.96
N ILE A 681 -37.42 -4.60 -10.07
CA ILE A 681 -36.91 -3.27 -10.42
C ILE A 681 -38.14 -2.49 -10.87
N VAL A 682 -38.84 -1.91 -9.92
CA VAL A 682 -39.81 -0.86 -10.21
C VAL A 682 -39.00 0.38 -10.54
N SER A 683 -38.79 0.59 -11.84
CA SER A 683 -38.33 1.86 -12.39
C SER A 683 -39.53 2.80 -12.48
N GLU A 684 -39.94 3.37 -11.34
CA GLU A 684 -40.72 4.59 -11.40
C GLU A 684 -39.78 5.77 -11.64
N PRO A 685 -39.97 6.56 -12.67
CA PRO A 685 -39.19 7.76 -12.88
C PRO A 685 -39.58 8.79 -11.81
N ILE A 686 -38.61 9.23 -11.06
CA ILE A 686 -38.73 10.36 -10.12
C ILE A 686 -39.12 11.57 -10.95
N PRO A 687 -40.27 12.25 -10.68
CA PRO A 687 -40.65 13.44 -11.39
C PRO A 687 -39.64 14.56 -11.11
N MET A 688 -39.06 15.07 -12.17
CA MET A 688 -38.21 16.26 -12.13
C MET A 688 -39.09 17.47 -11.78
N PRO A 689 -38.67 18.37 -10.91
CA PRO A 689 -39.38 19.60 -10.66
C PRO A 689 -39.30 20.48 -11.91
N ASN A 690 -40.48 20.92 -12.36
CA ASN A 690 -40.70 21.83 -13.48
C ASN A 690 -40.17 23.23 -13.09
N TYR A 691 -39.11 23.67 -13.76
CA TYR A 691 -38.57 25.03 -13.65
C TYR A 691 -39.13 25.90 -14.77
N ASP A 692 -40.47 26.12 -14.79
CA ASP A 692 -41.11 27.16 -15.58
C ASP A 692 -42.37 27.66 -14.86
N GLU A 693 -42.16 28.40 -13.78
CA GLU A 693 -43.15 29.37 -13.31
C GLU A 693 -42.42 30.60 -12.76
N LYS A 694 -42.63 31.73 -13.44
CA LYS A 694 -42.26 33.07 -13.04
C LYS A 694 -42.97 33.43 -11.74
N PRO A 695 -42.31 34.14 -10.79
CA PRO A 695 -43.03 34.72 -9.67
C PRO A 695 -43.88 35.93 -10.13
N GLU A 696 -45.18 35.89 -9.86
CA GLU A 696 -46.03 37.03 -9.85
C GLU A 696 -45.74 37.95 -8.67
N ASP A 697 -45.56 39.23 -8.99
CA ASP A 697 -45.55 40.34 -8.07
C ASP A 697 -46.85 40.45 -7.27
N LYS A 698 -46.76 40.52 -5.96
CA LYS A 698 -47.77 41.17 -5.12
C LYS A 698 -47.05 42.07 -4.10
N ASP A 699 -47.29 43.36 -4.32
CA ASP A 699 -46.90 44.47 -3.48
C ASP A 699 -47.54 44.46 -2.06
N PRO A 700 -46.97 45.22 -1.16
CA PRO A 700 -47.27 45.18 0.28
C PRO A 700 -48.23 46.27 0.69
N GLU A 701 -49.15 45.95 1.57
CA GLU A 701 -49.84 46.97 2.37
C GLU A 701 -50.08 46.49 3.82
N GLY A 702 -49.73 47.36 4.77
CA GLY A 702 -50.29 47.30 6.09
C GLY A 702 -49.35 47.38 7.31
N THR A 703 -48.77 48.54 7.56
CA THR A 703 -48.44 49.03 8.93
C THR A 703 -49.63 49.79 9.49
N PRO A 704 -49.73 50.19 10.80
CA PRO A 704 -48.93 49.94 12.01
C PRO A 704 -49.75 49.73 13.29
N ALA A 705 -49.16 49.41 14.44
CA ALA A 705 -49.52 50.02 15.73
C ALA A 705 -48.49 49.74 16.84
N GLU A 706 -48.08 50.83 17.38
CA GLU A 706 -47.37 51.19 18.55
C GLU A 706 -47.73 50.47 19.84
N GLY A 707 -46.79 50.39 20.75
CA GLY A 707 -46.99 50.11 22.16
C GLY A 707 -45.69 50.17 22.95
N LYS A 708 -45.46 51.31 23.54
CA LYS A 708 -44.30 51.72 24.35
C LYS A 708 -44.29 51.09 25.75
N PRO A 709 -43.30 51.39 26.58
CA PRO A 709 -42.61 50.48 27.49
C PRO A 709 -42.98 50.67 28.96
N THR A 710 -42.54 49.77 29.83
CA THR A 710 -42.43 50.02 31.25
C THR A 710 -41.13 49.57 31.86
N GLU A 711 -40.55 50.49 32.52
CA GLU A 711 -39.37 50.61 33.36
C GLU A 711 -39.41 49.79 34.66
N HIS A 712 -38.21 49.72 35.27
CA HIS A 712 -37.85 49.55 36.68
C HIS A 712 -37.76 48.10 37.19
N ALA A 713 -36.83 47.70 38.05
CA ALA A 713 -35.79 48.41 38.82
C ALA A 713 -34.78 47.38 39.35
N ASP A 714 -33.56 47.80 39.49
CA ASP A 714 -32.52 47.61 40.51
C ASP A 714 -32.62 46.43 41.52
N GLY A 715 -31.44 45.83 41.74
CA GLY A 715 -31.13 45.11 42.95
C GLY A 715 -29.91 44.21 42.89
N ASP A 716 -28.72 44.79 42.91
CA ASP A 716 -27.52 44.20 43.51
C ASP A 716 -27.54 44.45 45.04
N PRO A 717 -26.63 43.88 45.86
CA PRO A 717 -25.64 42.81 45.74
C PRO A 717 -25.63 41.78 46.88
N GLU A 718 -24.98 40.62 46.70
CA GLU A 718 -23.91 40.09 47.57
C GLU A 718 -23.22 38.90 46.95
#